data_e4e9ec262f1a18627d6f79020a0c946e
#
_entry.id   e4e9ec262f1a18627d6f79020a0c946e
#
_cell.length_a   1.000
_cell.length_b   1.000
_cell.length_c   1.000
_cell.angle_alpha   90.00
_cell.angle_beta   90.00
_cell.angle_gamma   90.00
#
_symmetry.space_group_name_H-M   'P 1'
#
loop_
_entity.id
_entity.type
_entity.pdbx_description
1 polymer ?
#
loop_
_entity_poly.entity_id
_entity_poly.type
_entity_poly.pdbx_seq_one_letter_code
_entity_poly.pdbx_strand_id
1 'polypeptide(L)'
;MTSLLSPGVSVNEIDISIVASNDGSTNAAFGGNFEKGYSGKAININSVAELVSNFGKPNNENFNQWFQCYYYLQYSNGLYVSRAVDENGHWNSTENTVKTLEIGKIEINGNPTNIFAGSIIKFGKDSEVEYKIKSIETPIEAKIFKGELEITNAQNTTDYTVRINNQDFTFRSTDAVAENIATGLSNTIDIPGVLIDKVEGNKIILEAVNPGQDIPVEITTNDKISFTKTQEPRSAVNCKLVFDNETDFNGKVNVSDQIFVKVFSVNAFKFVPVEKSSSDLEPETPYPLVNATDQIAFEELYQNEDEYDVKEGSINFPENSSLKIIARTFGKHGNNIKIAIAKEADFDNPEAVSFQGIPLKTQFEYKPLNSKREIAVLVMENGVIVEKFIGSLNPDAKDYQGRSTFIEEIFRRKSRYVYVKVNTASTRLPNCYLGNNCFNLTNGQDGEIGKSEIENSYGNVSDGAIFGDVESLPLDYIISNEEARTIAGKLATARGDCIAFHGSKYDIVGQNSTKIVEQILDDVNNGEMNGGDVRNSFNCYFGNYALIWDSYNDKHRWINIAGMCAGVRAKTSFDLYPWYASAGESQGQLVGVTKLAFLPNTGARDKLYVSQINPVTSFPGRGMVIFGQKTLQAENSAFSRINVRLLFNYIKRNLSQLLRAYVFELNDEFTRNSIKAQIDSFLQRVQTLRGVYEFLSVCDETNNTAQVIDNNQLVVSVFLKPTRVAEYITLNLFATGSDVTISELTGQA
;
A
#
# COMPACT_ATOMS: atom_id res chain seq x y z
N MET A 1 -18.96 14.66 -46.42
CA MET A 1 -20.15 15.43 -46.80
C MET A 1 -20.54 14.97 -48.22
N THR A 2 -21.57 14.17 -48.35
CA THR A 2 -22.17 13.87 -49.64
C THR A 2 -23.07 15.03 -49.98
N SER A 3 -22.62 15.90 -50.90
CA SER A 3 -23.44 16.98 -51.45
C SER A 3 -24.54 16.37 -52.30
N LEU A 4 -25.79 16.64 -51.98
CA LEU A 4 -26.92 16.34 -52.84
C LEU A 4 -26.80 17.15 -54.17
N LEU A 5 -26.74 16.46 -55.29
CA LEU A 5 -26.69 17.06 -56.65
C LEU A 5 -28.08 17.34 -57.24
N SER A 6 -29.14 17.03 -56.53
CA SER A 6 -30.52 17.31 -56.86
C SER A 6 -31.32 17.80 -55.64
N PRO A 7 -32.44 18.51 -55.79
CA PRO A 7 -33.29 18.90 -54.67
C PRO A 7 -33.77 17.68 -53.89
N GLY A 8 -33.38 17.62 -52.63
CA GLY A 8 -33.70 16.52 -51.71
C GLY A 8 -33.35 16.90 -50.26
N VAL A 9 -33.91 16.19 -49.30
CA VAL A 9 -33.62 16.37 -47.87
C VAL A 9 -32.47 15.44 -47.50
N SER A 10 -31.35 16.01 -47.06
CA SER A 10 -30.26 15.26 -46.42
C SER A 10 -30.54 15.20 -44.93
N VAL A 11 -30.75 14.00 -44.39
CA VAL A 11 -30.84 13.78 -42.94
C VAL A 11 -29.45 13.38 -42.48
N ASN A 12 -28.80 14.24 -41.74
CA ASN A 12 -27.59 13.89 -40.99
C ASN A 12 -28.02 13.45 -39.59
N GLU A 13 -27.88 12.19 -39.28
CA GLU A 13 -27.93 11.73 -37.89
C GLU A 13 -26.64 12.17 -37.22
N ILE A 14 -26.72 13.21 -36.42
CA ILE A 14 -25.67 13.59 -35.47
C ILE A 14 -26.10 12.92 -34.16
N ASP A 15 -25.40 11.87 -33.79
CA ASP A 15 -25.56 11.27 -32.46
C ASP A 15 -25.02 12.23 -31.41
N ILE A 16 -25.92 13.03 -30.84
CA ILE A 16 -25.64 13.97 -29.72
C ILE A 16 -25.81 13.23 -28.39
N SER A 17 -26.10 11.94 -28.40
CA SER A 17 -26.13 11.13 -27.18
C SER A 17 -24.71 10.85 -26.68
N ILE A 18 -24.00 11.89 -26.25
CA ILE A 18 -23.04 11.70 -25.16
C ILE A 18 -23.92 11.39 -23.94
N VAL A 19 -24.34 10.15 -23.86
CA VAL A 19 -24.87 9.60 -22.62
C VAL A 19 -23.69 9.70 -21.66
N ALA A 20 -23.76 10.64 -20.73
CA ALA A 20 -22.96 10.51 -19.54
C ALA A 20 -23.29 9.12 -19.00
N SER A 21 -22.42 8.16 -19.27
CA SER A 21 -22.55 6.82 -18.74
C SER A 21 -22.57 7.03 -17.23
N ASN A 22 -23.60 6.51 -16.59
CA ASN A 22 -23.47 6.25 -15.18
C ASN A 22 -22.47 5.11 -15.14
N ASP A 23 -21.18 5.44 -15.08
CA ASP A 23 -20.10 4.46 -15.14
C ASP A 23 -20.11 3.54 -13.92
N GLY A 24 -21.13 3.59 -13.10
CA GLY A 24 -21.36 2.66 -12.00
C GLY A 24 -20.16 2.44 -11.06
N SER A 25 -19.02 3.02 -11.40
CA SER A 25 -17.81 2.96 -10.60
C SER A 25 -17.81 4.14 -9.63
N THR A 26 -17.83 3.83 -8.36
CA THR A 26 -17.60 4.79 -7.29
C THR A 26 -16.19 4.55 -6.77
N ASN A 27 -15.31 5.53 -6.96
CA ASN A 27 -13.90 5.40 -6.62
C ASN A 27 -13.60 6.07 -5.29
N ALA A 28 -12.92 5.35 -4.40
CA ALA A 28 -12.40 5.91 -3.15
C ALA A 28 -10.87 5.85 -3.10
N ALA A 29 -10.27 6.72 -2.29
CA ALA A 29 -8.84 6.71 -2.00
C ALA A 29 -8.59 6.42 -0.52
N PHE A 30 -7.52 5.66 -0.23
CA PHE A 30 -7.06 5.36 1.11
C PHE A 30 -5.54 5.27 1.18
N GLY A 31 -4.93 5.98 2.14
CA GLY A 31 -3.51 5.89 2.47
C GLY A 31 -3.29 5.24 3.83
N GLY A 32 -2.28 4.37 3.96
CA GLY A 32 -2.04 3.72 5.24
C GLY A 32 -0.89 2.73 5.30
N ASN A 33 -0.71 2.14 6.47
CA ASN A 33 0.29 1.11 6.71
C ASN A 33 -0.22 -0.26 6.24
N PHE A 34 0.57 -0.94 5.41
CA PHE A 34 0.29 -2.28 4.90
C PHE A 34 1.57 -3.13 4.93
N GLU A 35 1.41 -4.45 4.99
CA GLU A 35 2.51 -5.41 5.02
C GLU A 35 3.43 -5.30 3.80
N LYS A 36 2.84 -5.11 2.62
CA LYS A 36 3.53 -4.93 1.34
C LYS A 36 2.79 -3.93 0.46
N GLY A 37 3.29 -3.64 -0.72
CA GLY A 37 2.66 -2.75 -1.69
C GLY A 37 3.56 -1.59 -2.10
N TYR A 38 3.15 -0.90 -3.16
CA TYR A 38 3.88 0.26 -3.68
C TYR A 38 3.66 1.47 -2.80
N SER A 39 4.73 2.23 -2.56
CA SER A 39 4.67 3.59 -1.99
C SER A 39 4.65 4.64 -3.10
N GLY A 40 4.18 5.84 -2.78
CA GLY A 40 4.20 6.97 -3.71
C GLY A 40 3.27 6.85 -4.92
N LYS A 41 2.47 5.78 -5.03
CA LYS A 41 1.52 5.56 -6.13
C LYS A 41 0.16 5.10 -5.61
N ALA A 42 -0.89 5.52 -6.28
CA ALA A 42 -2.26 5.04 -6.07
C ALA A 42 -2.48 3.75 -6.89
N ILE A 43 -2.71 2.64 -6.22
CA ILE A 43 -2.97 1.34 -6.86
C ILE A 43 -4.47 1.06 -6.81
N ASN A 44 -5.07 0.84 -7.98
CA ASN A 44 -6.48 0.47 -8.07
C ASN A 44 -6.72 -0.97 -7.63
N ILE A 45 -7.65 -1.16 -6.70
CA ILE A 45 -8.04 -2.44 -6.09
C ILE A 45 -9.55 -2.61 -6.27
N ASN A 46 -9.93 -3.69 -6.94
CA ASN A 46 -11.34 -3.94 -7.28
C ASN A 46 -11.97 -5.07 -6.45
N SER A 47 -11.16 -5.77 -5.67
CA SER A 47 -11.62 -6.89 -4.84
C SER A 47 -10.76 -7.10 -3.59
N VAL A 48 -11.32 -7.78 -2.59
CA VAL A 48 -10.56 -8.20 -1.40
C VAL A 48 -9.39 -9.12 -1.76
N ALA A 49 -9.54 -9.96 -2.78
CA ALA A 49 -8.45 -10.83 -3.24
C ALA A 49 -7.27 -10.01 -3.79
N GLU A 50 -7.55 -8.93 -4.53
CA GLU A 50 -6.52 -8.00 -4.99
C GLU A 50 -5.91 -7.20 -3.83
N LEU A 51 -6.69 -6.81 -2.81
CA LEU A 51 -6.16 -6.16 -1.61
C LEU A 51 -5.14 -7.07 -0.92
N VAL A 52 -5.46 -8.34 -0.71
CA VAL A 52 -4.52 -9.32 -0.13
C VAL A 52 -3.30 -9.52 -1.02
N SER A 53 -3.49 -9.65 -2.32
CA SER A 53 -2.39 -9.87 -3.27
C SER A 53 -1.40 -8.71 -3.31
N ASN A 54 -1.90 -7.45 -3.34
CA ASN A 54 -1.06 -6.27 -3.48
C ASN A 54 -0.55 -5.72 -2.14
N PHE A 55 -1.34 -5.81 -1.06
CA PHE A 55 -1.05 -5.16 0.22
C PHE A 55 -0.90 -6.10 1.41
N GLY A 56 -0.99 -7.42 1.18
CA GLY A 56 -0.85 -8.43 2.22
C GLY A 56 -2.12 -8.63 3.06
N LYS A 57 -1.97 -9.34 4.18
CA LYS A 57 -3.05 -9.65 5.12
C LYS A 57 -3.05 -8.67 6.30
N PRO A 58 -4.18 -8.56 7.04
CA PRO A 58 -4.20 -7.77 8.25
C PRO A 58 -3.33 -8.43 9.34
N ASN A 59 -2.56 -7.60 10.05
CA ASN A 59 -1.75 -7.98 11.20
C ASN A 59 -2.10 -7.11 12.42
N ASN A 60 -1.30 -7.20 13.50
CA ASN A 60 -1.57 -6.44 14.72
C ASN A 60 -1.30 -4.92 14.59
N GLU A 61 -0.52 -4.49 13.61
CA GLU A 61 -0.12 -3.10 13.42
C GLU A 61 -1.03 -2.38 12.42
N ASN A 62 -1.52 -3.09 11.38
CA ASN A 62 -2.25 -2.49 10.28
C ASN A 62 -3.75 -2.83 10.21
N PHE A 63 -4.27 -3.66 11.10
CA PHE A 63 -5.65 -4.19 11.01
C PHE A 63 -6.72 -3.10 10.88
N ASN A 64 -6.60 -2.01 11.63
CA ASN A 64 -7.58 -0.91 11.59
C ASN A 64 -7.66 -0.29 10.19
N GLN A 65 -6.53 -0.11 9.55
CA GLN A 65 -6.40 0.48 8.22
C GLN A 65 -6.82 -0.52 7.14
N TRP A 66 -6.34 -1.75 7.26
CA TRP A 66 -6.65 -2.82 6.32
C TRP A 66 -8.16 -3.14 6.26
N PHE A 67 -8.83 -3.22 7.42
CA PHE A 67 -10.26 -3.48 7.48
C PHE A 67 -11.12 -2.32 6.99
N GLN A 68 -10.66 -1.08 7.02
CA GLN A 68 -11.36 0.03 6.37
C GLN A 68 -11.44 -0.19 4.85
N CYS A 69 -10.33 -0.60 4.21
CA CYS A 69 -10.30 -0.99 2.79
C CYS A 69 -11.20 -2.21 2.52
N TYR A 70 -11.08 -3.25 3.36
CA TYR A 70 -11.89 -4.46 3.25
C TYR A 70 -13.39 -4.15 3.25
N TYR A 71 -13.87 -3.38 4.22
CA TYR A 71 -15.28 -3.08 4.32
C TYR A 71 -15.77 -2.13 3.23
N TYR A 72 -14.94 -1.24 2.73
CA TYR A 72 -15.28 -0.48 1.54
C TYR A 72 -15.51 -1.40 0.32
N LEU A 73 -14.60 -2.35 0.11
CA LEU A 73 -14.67 -3.33 -0.99
C LEU A 73 -15.82 -4.35 -0.85
N GLN A 74 -16.46 -4.47 0.29
CA GLN A 74 -17.72 -5.24 0.44
C GLN A 74 -18.92 -4.56 -0.23
N TYR A 75 -18.83 -3.27 -0.51
CA TYR A 75 -19.92 -2.47 -1.06
C TYR A 75 -19.62 -1.89 -2.44
N SER A 76 -18.35 -1.76 -2.81
CA SER A 76 -17.90 -1.14 -4.05
C SER A 76 -16.66 -1.83 -4.60
N ASN A 77 -16.37 -1.63 -5.87
CA ASN A 77 -15.25 -2.24 -6.60
C ASN A 77 -14.21 -1.23 -7.11
N GLY A 78 -14.16 -0.03 -6.58
CA GLY A 78 -13.20 0.99 -6.99
C GLY A 78 -12.49 1.61 -5.78
N LEU A 79 -11.33 1.06 -5.38
CA LEU A 79 -10.54 1.59 -4.27
C LEU A 79 -9.10 1.80 -4.71
N TYR A 80 -8.62 3.03 -4.61
CA TYR A 80 -7.22 3.38 -4.82
C TYR A 80 -6.49 3.39 -3.48
N VAL A 81 -5.46 2.57 -3.36
CA VAL A 81 -4.69 2.42 -2.11
C VAL A 81 -3.25 2.85 -2.34
N SER A 82 -2.71 3.60 -1.40
CA SER A 82 -1.28 3.95 -1.32
C SER A 82 -0.70 3.50 0.01
N ARG A 83 0.51 2.96 -0.02
CA ARG A 83 1.21 2.48 1.17
C ARG A 83 2.07 3.57 1.79
N ALA A 84 1.98 3.72 3.11
CA ALA A 84 2.91 4.49 3.90
C ALA A 84 4.22 3.73 4.09
N VAL A 85 5.35 4.40 3.89
CA VAL A 85 6.72 3.89 4.14
C VAL A 85 7.54 4.96 4.84
N ASP A 86 8.51 4.55 5.62
CA ASP A 86 9.46 5.45 6.25
C ASP A 86 10.67 5.65 5.33
N GLU A 87 10.65 6.71 4.53
CA GLU A 87 11.72 7.05 3.60
C GLU A 87 12.82 7.88 4.27
N ASN A 88 12.47 8.64 5.29
CA ASN A 88 13.39 9.57 5.96
C ASN A 88 14.22 8.92 7.07
N GLY A 89 13.70 7.82 7.64
CA GLY A 89 14.31 7.09 8.72
C GLY A 89 14.16 7.76 10.08
N HIS A 90 14.21 6.91 11.11
CA HIS A 90 14.17 7.28 12.52
C HIS A 90 15.45 6.87 13.21
N TRP A 91 15.82 7.62 14.25
CA TRP A 91 17.03 7.36 15.02
C TRP A 91 16.72 6.44 16.21
N ASN A 92 17.20 5.21 16.14
CA ASN A 92 17.11 4.27 17.25
C ASN A 92 18.42 4.25 18.06
N SER A 93 18.31 4.35 19.37
CA SER A 93 19.45 4.19 20.26
C SER A 93 19.92 2.74 20.28
N THR A 94 21.21 2.53 20.26
CA THR A 94 21.84 1.21 20.49
C THR A 94 22.36 1.12 21.92
N GLU A 95 22.69 -0.07 22.37
CA GLU A 95 23.37 -0.27 23.64
C GLU A 95 24.87 0.06 23.55
N ASN A 96 25.39 0.29 22.35
CA ASN A 96 26.79 0.54 22.10
C ASN A 96 27.16 1.99 22.36
N THR A 97 28.34 2.18 22.94
CA THR A 97 28.97 3.47 23.18
C THR A 97 30.38 3.50 22.61
N VAL A 98 30.85 4.70 22.30
CA VAL A 98 32.20 4.94 21.78
C VAL A 98 33.24 4.67 22.87
N LYS A 99 34.26 3.88 22.56
CA LYS A 99 35.36 3.54 23.47
C LYS A 99 36.65 4.24 23.11
N THR A 100 37.08 4.16 21.86
CA THR A 100 38.27 4.86 21.37
C THR A 100 38.02 5.44 19.99
N LEU A 101 38.73 6.51 19.66
CA LEU A 101 38.64 7.24 18.40
C LEU A 101 39.98 7.18 17.68
N GLU A 102 39.98 6.74 16.42
CA GLU A 102 41.10 6.77 15.48
C GLU A 102 40.61 7.42 14.19
N ILE A 103 41.50 7.94 13.35
CA ILE A 103 41.13 8.48 12.05
C ILE A 103 40.53 7.33 11.19
N GLY A 104 39.29 7.52 10.73
CA GLY A 104 38.56 6.54 9.93
C GLY A 104 38.06 5.31 10.71
N LYS A 105 38.31 5.21 12.03
CA LYS A 105 37.88 4.05 12.84
C LYS A 105 37.41 4.46 14.24
N ILE A 106 36.36 3.83 14.70
CA ILE A 106 35.85 3.97 16.07
C ILE A 106 35.72 2.59 16.71
N GLU A 107 36.35 2.40 17.86
CA GLU A 107 36.14 1.21 18.68
C GLU A 107 34.89 1.41 19.56
N ILE A 108 34.00 0.42 19.55
CA ILE A 108 32.76 0.45 20.32
C ILE A 108 32.76 -0.59 21.43
N ASN A 109 31.98 -0.31 22.45
CA ASN A 109 31.76 -1.21 23.58
C ASN A 109 30.76 -2.32 23.16
N GLY A 110 31.15 -3.59 23.32
CA GLY A 110 30.29 -4.74 23.02
C GLY A 110 30.13 -5.08 21.52
N ASN A 111 29.21 -5.98 21.25
CA ASN A 111 28.83 -6.34 19.86
C ASN A 111 27.90 -5.28 19.26
N PRO A 112 28.04 -4.94 17.98
CA PRO A 112 27.12 -4.04 17.32
C PRO A 112 25.77 -4.72 17.11
N THR A 113 24.79 -4.38 17.92
CA THR A 113 23.41 -4.78 17.70
C THR A 113 22.74 -3.79 16.73
N ASN A 114 22.18 -4.31 15.65
CA ASN A 114 21.52 -3.50 14.60
C ASN A 114 22.45 -2.50 13.87
N ILE A 115 23.76 -2.67 13.93
CA ILE A 115 24.76 -1.89 13.19
C ILE A 115 25.44 -2.82 12.19
N PHE A 116 25.41 -2.47 10.91
CA PHE A 116 25.99 -3.23 9.80
C PHE A 116 26.88 -2.33 8.95
N ALA A 117 27.68 -2.92 8.07
CA ALA A 117 28.34 -2.15 7.02
C ALA A 117 27.26 -1.50 6.13
N GLY A 118 27.40 -0.20 5.88
CA GLY A 118 26.39 0.60 5.20
C GLY A 118 25.39 1.31 6.10
N SER A 119 25.28 0.96 7.39
CA SER A 119 24.42 1.68 8.34
C SER A 119 24.85 3.14 8.44
N ILE A 120 23.84 4.02 8.54
CA ILE A 120 24.03 5.43 8.85
C ILE A 120 23.85 5.59 10.34
N ILE A 121 24.85 6.16 11.01
CA ILE A 121 24.88 6.35 12.45
C ILE A 121 25.18 7.80 12.81
N LYS A 122 24.81 8.17 14.04
CA LYS A 122 25.26 9.41 14.70
C LYS A 122 25.69 9.12 16.13
N PHE A 123 26.50 9.99 16.66
CA PHE A 123 27.04 9.89 18.02
C PHE A 123 26.41 10.97 18.89
N GLY A 124 25.69 10.55 19.95
CA GLY A 124 24.89 11.45 20.77
C GLY A 124 23.52 11.80 20.18
N LYS A 125 22.53 11.99 21.05
CA LYS A 125 21.14 12.23 20.65
C LYS A 125 20.96 13.50 19.80
N ASP A 126 21.66 14.55 20.15
CA ASP A 126 21.52 15.89 19.58
C ASP A 126 22.52 16.19 18.44
N SER A 127 23.29 15.17 18.01
CA SER A 127 24.22 15.32 16.89
C SER A 127 23.46 15.41 15.57
N GLU A 128 23.82 16.40 14.75
CA GLU A 128 23.31 16.54 13.36
C GLU A 128 24.24 15.86 12.34
N VAL A 129 25.41 15.38 12.77
CA VAL A 129 26.39 14.79 11.84
C VAL A 129 26.13 13.30 11.69
N GLU A 130 25.86 12.89 10.46
CA GLU A 130 25.65 11.50 10.05
C GLU A 130 26.95 10.90 9.54
N TYR A 131 27.21 9.65 9.94
CA TYR A 131 28.38 8.90 9.49
C TYR A 131 27.93 7.58 8.89
N LYS A 132 28.51 7.20 7.76
CA LYS A 132 28.24 5.93 7.10
C LYS A 132 29.34 4.92 7.39
N ILE A 133 28.95 3.74 7.86
CA ILE A 133 29.89 2.66 8.18
C ILE A 133 30.30 1.95 6.90
N LYS A 134 31.61 1.88 6.63
CA LYS A 134 32.17 1.17 5.48
C LYS A 134 32.27 -0.34 5.74
N SER A 135 32.80 -0.70 6.92
CA SER A 135 32.91 -2.09 7.34
C SER A 135 32.98 -2.17 8.86
N ILE A 136 32.83 -3.38 9.41
CA ILE A 136 32.99 -3.65 10.83
C ILE A 136 34.12 -4.65 10.98
N GLU A 137 35.17 -4.26 11.69
CA GLU A 137 36.26 -5.15 12.09
C GLU A 137 35.93 -5.77 13.43
N THR A 138 35.82 -7.10 13.45
CA THR A 138 35.64 -7.85 14.71
C THR A 138 36.99 -8.33 15.20
N PRO A 139 37.25 -8.39 16.55
CA PRO A 139 38.48 -8.95 17.09
C PRO A 139 38.66 -10.41 16.67
N ILE A 140 39.90 -10.85 16.48
CA ILE A 140 40.28 -12.23 16.11
C ILE A 140 39.70 -13.28 17.07
N GLU A 141 39.36 -12.89 18.31
CA GLU A 141 38.83 -13.77 19.35
C GLU A 141 37.28 -13.91 19.34
N ALA A 142 36.59 -13.14 18.49
CA ALA A 142 35.14 -13.25 18.37
C ALA A 142 34.79 -14.56 17.64
N LYS A 143 33.86 -15.31 18.20
CA LYS A 143 33.36 -16.55 17.61
C LYS A 143 31.87 -16.46 17.36
N ILE A 144 31.45 -16.91 16.18
CA ILE A 144 30.03 -17.08 15.87
C ILE A 144 29.53 -18.36 16.52
N PHE A 145 28.25 -18.42 16.81
CA PHE A 145 27.61 -19.69 17.17
C PHE A 145 27.65 -20.64 15.98
N LYS A 146 27.99 -21.90 16.23
CA LYS A 146 27.83 -23.00 15.26
C LYS A 146 27.16 -24.17 15.93
N GLY A 147 26.20 -24.78 15.24
CA GLY A 147 25.50 -25.95 15.71
C GLY A 147 25.15 -26.90 14.59
N GLU A 148 25.08 -28.17 14.90
CA GLU A 148 24.69 -29.24 13.97
C GLU A 148 23.37 -29.85 14.41
N LEU A 149 22.36 -29.83 13.53
CA LEU A 149 21.14 -30.61 13.65
C LEU A 149 21.33 -31.87 12.82
N GLU A 150 21.22 -33.04 13.42
CA GLU A 150 21.37 -34.33 12.74
C GLU A 150 20.07 -35.12 12.77
N ILE A 151 19.65 -35.64 11.62
CA ILE A 151 18.51 -36.57 11.50
C ILE A 151 18.99 -37.94 11.91
N THR A 152 18.58 -38.37 13.10
CA THR A 152 19.03 -39.64 13.70
C THR A 152 18.13 -40.81 13.38
N ASN A 153 16.84 -40.58 13.08
CA ASN A 153 15.86 -41.60 12.76
C ASN A 153 14.95 -41.15 11.64
N ALA A 154 15.28 -41.54 10.39
CA ALA A 154 14.54 -41.17 9.21
C ALA A 154 13.29 -42.04 9.04
N GLN A 155 12.12 -41.43 8.98
CA GLN A 155 10.81 -42.08 8.80
C GLN A 155 10.01 -41.34 7.73
N ASN A 156 9.21 -42.10 6.97
CA ASN A 156 8.32 -41.57 5.96
C ASN A 156 7.03 -40.99 6.61
N THR A 157 6.45 -39.98 5.99
CA THR A 157 5.15 -39.35 6.38
C THR A 157 5.12 -38.86 7.84
N THR A 158 6.26 -38.40 8.32
CA THR A 158 6.48 -38.01 9.73
C THR A 158 6.90 -36.55 9.81
N ASP A 159 6.43 -35.83 10.85
CA ASP A 159 6.79 -34.44 11.09
C ASP A 159 8.11 -34.40 11.89
N TYR A 160 9.04 -33.57 11.40
CA TYR A 160 10.31 -33.24 12.02
C TYR A 160 10.26 -31.77 12.44
N THR A 161 10.26 -31.50 13.74
CA THR A 161 10.10 -30.15 14.28
C THR A 161 11.29 -29.80 15.16
N VAL A 162 11.86 -28.64 14.90
CA VAL A 162 12.90 -27.99 15.71
C VAL A 162 12.45 -26.58 16.06
N ARG A 163 12.71 -26.17 17.30
CA ARG A 163 12.48 -24.80 17.76
C ARG A 163 13.80 -24.05 17.80
N ILE A 164 13.87 -22.96 17.06
CA ILE A 164 15.04 -22.08 17.00
C ILE A 164 14.59 -20.66 17.31
N ASN A 165 15.22 -19.98 18.26
CA ASN A 165 14.83 -18.65 18.73
C ASN A 165 13.33 -18.55 19.10
N ASN A 166 12.79 -19.57 19.78
CA ASN A 166 11.37 -19.69 20.17
C ASN A 166 10.37 -19.79 18.99
N GLN A 167 10.84 -20.08 17.78
CA GLN A 167 10.02 -20.31 16.61
C GLN A 167 10.11 -21.76 16.15
N ASP A 168 8.97 -22.41 15.90
CA ASP A 168 8.91 -23.81 15.47
C ASP A 168 9.04 -23.92 13.95
N PHE A 169 9.94 -24.79 13.48
CA PHE A 169 10.13 -25.16 12.08
C PHE A 169 9.82 -26.62 11.92
N THR A 170 8.87 -26.93 11.05
CA THR A 170 8.38 -28.28 10.84
C THR A 170 8.45 -28.67 9.37
N PHE A 171 9.03 -29.83 9.09
CA PHE A 171 9.04 -30.46 7.79
C PHE A 171 8.39 -31.83 7.88
N ARG A 172 7.43 -32.11 7.00
CA ARG A 172 6.81 -33.42 6.86
C ARG A 172 7.52 -34.24 5.78
N SER A 173 8.13 -35.34 6.19
CA SER A 173 8.88 -36.20 5.28
C SER A 173 7.99 -36.89 4.23
N THR A 174 8.52 -36.98 3.02
CA THR A 174 7.89 -37.70 1.89
C THR A 174 8.53 -39.09 1.64
N ASP A 175 9.68 -39.32 2.28
CA ASP A 175 10.40 -40.58 2.23
C ASP A 175 11.14 -40.84 3.57
N ALA A 176 11.86 -41.95 3.68
CA ALA A 176 12.66 -42.33 4.85
C ALA A 176 14.17 -42.12 4.62
N VAL A 177 14.55 -41.14 3.84
CA VAL A 177 15.96 -40.79 3.54
C VAL A 177 16.37 -39.59 4.39
N ALA A 178 17.35 -39.77 5.27
CA ALA A 178 17.76 -38.77 6.24
C ALA A 178 18.28 -37.49 5.57
N GLU A 179 18.96 -37.58 4.46
CA GLU A 179 19.46 -36.45 3.66
C GLU A 179 18.31 -35.61 3.07
N ASN A 180 17.27 -36.25 2.54
CA ASN A 180 16.10 -35.58 2.00
C ASN A 180 15.33 -34.83 3.12
N ILE A 181 15.27 -35.45 4.31
CA ILE A 181 14.63 -34.87 5.49
C ILE A 181 15.44 -33.68 5.99
N ALA A 182 16.76 -33.78 6.09
CA ALA A 182 17.64 -32.70 6.47
C ALA A 182 17.51 -31.51 5.50
N THR A 183 17.52 -31.79 4.21
CA THR A 183 17.32 -30.80 3.15
C THR A 183 15.94 -30.15 3.21
N GLY A 184 14.88 -30.95 3.40
CA GLY A 184 13.51 -30.44 3.54
C GLY A 184 13.34 -29.56 4.78
N LEU A 185 13.87 -29.96 5.93
CA LEU A 185 13.83 -29.20 7.18
C LEU A 185 14.65 -27.89 7.05
N SER A 186 15.83 -27.93 6.46
CA SER A 186 16.65 -26.76 6.24
C SER A 186 15.95 -25.67 5.43
N ASN A 187 15.15 -26.06 4.43
CA ASN A 187 14.35 -25.14 3.62
C ASN A 187 13.20 -24.49 4.38
N THR A 188 12.81 -24.99 5.55
CA THR A 188 11.78 -24.37 6.39
C THR A 188 12.37 -23.37 7.39
N ILE A 189 13.68 -23.47 7.69
CA ILE A 189 14.35 -22.61 8.67
C ILE A 189 14.73 -21.31 7.99
N ASP A 190 14.00 -20.25 8.31
CA ASP A 190 14.29 -18.88 7.86
C ASP A 190 14.11 -17.92 9.05
N ILE A 191 15.22 -17.56 9.65
CA ILE A 191 15.24 -16.70 10.84
C ILE A 191 16.27 -15.59 10.65
N PRO A 192 15.93 -14.32 10.89
CA PRO A 192 16.88 -13.24 10.90
C PRO A 192 18.02 -13.51 11.90
N GLY A 193 19.26 -13.42 11.43
CA GLY A 193 20.45 -13.61 12.25
C GLY A 193 20.94 -15.07 12.34
N VAL A 194 20.27 -16.01 11.69
CA VAL A 194 20.69 -17.42 11.58
C VAL A 194 20.95 -17.77 10.11
N LEU A 195 22.09 -18.30 9.81
CA LEU A 195 22.46 -18.83 8.51
C LEU A 195 22.45 -20.35 8.56
N ILE A 196 21.94 -20.98 7.51
CA ILE A 196 22.24 -22.36 7.19
C ILE A 196 23.51 -22.34 6.33
N ASP A 197 24.65 -22.65 6.92
CA ASP A 197 25.93 -22.66 6.21
C ASP A 197 25.90 -23.73 5.10
N LYS A 198 25.50 -24.95 5.46
CA LYS A 198 25.36 -26.05 4.52
C LYS A 198 24.51 -27.20 5.10
N VAL A 199 24.07 -28.04 4.20
CA VAL A 199 23.51 -29.37 4.53
C VAL A 199 24.49 -30.42 4.03
N GLU A 200 24.98 -31.27 4.94
CA GLU A 200 25.92 -32.35 4.66
C GLU A 200 25.31 -33.71 5.03
N GLY A 201 24.84 -34.46 4.03
CA GLY A 201 24.17 -35.75 4.25
C GLY A 201 22.93 -35.54 5.15
N ASN A 202 22.95 -36.18 6.35
CA ASN A 202 21.85 -36.08 7.31
C ASN A 202 21.96 -34.92 8.31
N LYS A 203 22.91 -33.99 8.10
CA LYS A 203 23.19 -32.86 9.01
C LYS A 203 22.88 -31.51 8.38
N ILE A 204 22.34 -30.60 9.20
CA ILE A 204 22.15 -29.19 8.89
C ILE A 204 23.10 -28.39 9.78
N ILE A 205 23.95 -27.57 9.18
CA ILE A 205 24.89 -26.72 9.92
C ILE A 205 24.30 -25.31 10.03
N LEU A 206 24.06 -24.90 11.29
CA LEU A 206 23.54 -23.58 11.65
C LEU A 206 24.69 -22.69 12.11
N GLU A 207 24.71 -21.45 11.64
CA GLU A 207 25.65 -20.43 12.08
C GLU A 207 24.93 -19.12 12.45
N ALA A 208 25.42 -18.42 13.45
CA ALA A 208 24.97 -17.05 13.71
C ALA A 208 25.63 -16.07 12.72
N VAL A 209 24.86 -15.07 12.29
CA VAL A 209 25.39 -13.98 11.46
C VAL A 209 26.41 -13.14 12.22
N ASN A 210 26.18 -12.95 13.51
CA ASN A 210 27.01 -12.08 14.34
C ASN A 210 27.80 -12.87 15.39
N PRO A 211 29.08 -12.52 15.65
CA PRO A 211 29.82 -13.07 16.76
C PRO A 211 29.16 -12.76 18.11
N GLY A 212 29.19 -13.75 19.02
CA GLY A 212 28.61 -13.61 20.35
C GLY A 212 27.11 -13.77 20.44
N GLN A 213 26.42 -13.85 19.33
CA GLN A 213 24.99 -14.17 19.29
C GLN A 213 24.81 -15.66 19.56
N ASP A 214 24.12 -16.01 20.65
CA ASP A 214 23.69 -17.39 20.91
C ASP A 214 22.36 -17.66 20.22
N ILE A 215 22.21 -18.86 19.69
CA ILE A 215 20.99 -19.32 19.05
C ILE A 215 20.42 -20.44 19.91
N PRO A 216 19.37 -20.20 20.69
CA PRO A 216 18.69 -21.25 21.43
C PRO A 216 18.00 -22.20 20.47
N VAL A 217 18.39 -23.48 20.53
CA VAL A 217 17.83 -24.58 19.75
C VAL A 217 17.25 -25.61 20.69
N GLU A 218 15.97 -25.90 20.55
CA GLU A 218 15.25 -26.92 21.31
C GLU A 218 14.74 -28.01 20.36
N ILE A 219 14.98 -29.25 20.69
CA ILE A 219 14.51 -30.40 19.91
C ILE A 219 13.13 -30.82 20.40
N THR A 220 12.13 -30.69 19.54
CA THR A 220 10.75 -31.02 19.86
C THR A 220 10.44 -32.50 19.51
N THR A 221 11.17 -33.08 18.57
CA THR A 221 11.08 -34.53 18.17
C THR A 221 12.33 -35.28 18.60
N ASN A 222 12.51 -35.45 19.91
CA ASN A 222 13.73 -35.93 20.56
C ASN A 222 14.24 -37.31 20.12
N ASP A 223 13.39 -38.15 19.54
CA ASP A 223 13.75 -39.47 19.03
C ASP A 223 14.23 -39.48 17.57
N LYS A 224 14.15 -38.34 16.87
CA LYS A 224 14.36 -38.26 15.42
C LYS A 224 15.41 -37.23 15.01
N ILE A 225 15.63 -36.21 15.82
CA ILE A 225 16.63 -35.17 15.59
C ILE A 225 17.53 -35.07 16.82
N SER A 226 18.82 -34.93 16.63
CA SER A 226 19.74 -34.49 17.66
C SER A 226 20.33 -33.10 17.34
N PHE A 227 20.69 -32.36 18.37
CA PHE A 227 21.37 -31.09 18.22
C PHE A 227 22.68 -31.12 19.00
N THR A 228 23.76 -30.66 18.36
CA THR A 228 25.07 -30.52 18.98
C THR A 228 25.60 -29.14 18.70
N LYS A 229 25.83 -28.34 19.76
CA LYS A 229 26.53 -27.07 19.63
C LYS A 229 28.01 -27.37 19.38
N THR A 230 28.51 -27.02 18.22
CA THR A 230 29.89 -27.28 17.81
C THR A 230 30.84 -26.13 18.11
N GLN A 231 30.30 -24.92 18.24
CA GLN A 231 31.05 -23.73 18.62
C GLN A 231 30.21 -22.82 19.53
N GLU A 232 30.73 -22.53 20.73
CA GLU A 232 30.14 -21.54 21.62
C GLU A 232 30.34 -20.13 21.05
N PRO A 233 29.29 -19.30 21.03
CA PRO A 233 29.42 -17.93 20.62
C PRO A 233 30.29 -17.16 21.66
N ARG A 234 31.18 -16.32 21.17
CA ARG A 234 31.97 -15.44 22.00
C ARG A 234 31.79 -14.01 21.50
N SER A 235 31.28 -13.16 22.38
CA SER A 235 31.20 -11.74 22.12
C SER A 235 32.58 -11.18 21.84
N ALA A 236 32.70 -10.35 20.82
CA ALA A 236 33.87 -9.52 20.69
C ALA A 236 33.91 -8.56 21.87
N VAL A 237 35.04 -8.49 22.56
CA VAL A 237 35.18 -7.54 23.67
C VAL A 237 35.08 -6.11 23.16
N ASN A 238 35.53 -5.84 21.93
CA ASN A 238 35.45 -4.55 21.24
C ASN A 238 35.41 -4.74 19.73
N CYS A 239 34.46 -4.15 19.08
CA CYS A 239 34.38 -4.08 17.61
C CYS A 239 34.87 -2.71 17.13
N LYS A 240 35.47 -2.64 15.95
CA LYS A 240 35.86 -1.38 15.32
C LYS A 240 34.90 -1.11 14.14
N LEU A 241 34.22 0.01 14.20
CA LEU A 241 33.48 0.57 13.06
C LEU A 241 34.48 1.30 12.17
N VAL A 242 34.54 0.92 10.89
CA VAL A 242 35.46 1.50 9.92
C VAL A 242 34.65 2.43 9.01
N PHE A 243 35.18 3.62 8.81
CA PHE A 243 34.66 4.67 7.96
C PHE A 243 35.65 4.93 6.80
N ASP A 244 35.38 5.92 5.98
CA ASP A 244 36.35 6.33 4.98
C ASP A 244 37.61 6.88 5.65
N ASN A 245 38.79 6.60 5.07
CA ASN A 245 40.09 6.86 5.67
C ASN A 245 40.36 8.36 6.00
N GLU A 246 39.53 9.28 5.47
CA GLU A 246 39.62 10.72 5.72
C GLU A 246 38.65 11.20 6.80
N THR A 247 37.83 10.31 7.38
CA THR A 247 36.82 10.71 8.38
C THR A 247 37.50 11.11 9.68
N ASP A 248 37.44 12.40 10.00
CA ASP A 248 37.96 12.98 11.25
C ASP A 248 36.80 13.19 12.24
N PHE A 249 36.93 12.55 13.39
CA PHE A 249 35.93 12.62 14.47
C PHE A 249 36.26 13.67 15.52
N ASN A 250 37.40 14.38 15.38
CA ASN A 250 37.90 15.28 16.38
C ASN A 250 36.95 16.45 16.70
N GLY A 251 36.54 16.58 17.94
CA GLY A 251 35.59 17.60 18.39
C GLY A 251 34.11 17.35 17.97
N LYS A 252 33.80 16.24 17.29
CA LYS A 252 32.44 15.87 16.87
C LYS A 252 31.90 14.64 17.57
N VAL A 253 32.81 13.77 18.06
CA VAL A 253 32.49 12.52 18.72
C VAL A 253 33.32 12.42 20.00
N ASN A 254 32.72 12.01 21.12
CA ASN A 254 33.39 11.86 22.39
C ASN A 254 33.38 10.40 22.84
N VAL A 255 34.37 10.03 23.66
CA VAL A 255 34.33 8.74 24.35
C VAL A 255 33.11 8.69 25.25
N SER A 256 32.43 7.56 25.25
CA SER A 256 31.15 7.28 25.91
C SER A 256 29.90 7.85 25.20
N ASP A 257 30.02 8.51 24.05
CA ASP A 257 28.86 8.88 23.27
C ASP A 257 28.07 7.63 22.89
N GLN A 258 26.76 7.71 23.09
CA GLN A 258 25.82 6.66 22.66
C GLN A 258 25.64 6.69 21.15
N ILE A 259 25.59 5.53 20.52
CA ILE A 259 25.41 5.38 19.08
C ILE A 259 23.93 5.28 18.77
N PHE A 260 23.49 6.07 17.81
CA PHE A 260 22.15 6.01 17.24
C PHE A 260 22.26 5.53 15.79
N VAL A 261 21.43 4.55 15.42
CA VAL A 261 21.35 4.02 14.07
C VAL A 261 20.09 4.55 13.40
N LYS A 262 20.22 4.97 12.14
CA LYS A 262 19.08 5.37 11.31
C LYS A 262 18.41 4.12 10.75
N VAL A 263 17.15 3.91 11.09
CA VAL A 263 16.32 2.81 10.61
C VAL A 263 15.24 3.39 9.69
N PHE A 264 15.12 2.88 8.48
CA PHE A 264 14.16 3.30 7.47
C PHE A 264 13.66 2.09 6.69
N SER A 265 12.59 2.25 5.91
CA SER A 265 12.06 1.20 5.05
C SER A 265 13.03 0.91 3.91
N VAL A 266 13.44 -0.35 3.79
CA VAL A 266 14.45 -0.79 2.80
C VAL A 266 13.95 -2.02 2.07
N ASN A 267 14.17 -2.07 0.75
CA ASN A 267 13.82 -3.24 -0.05
C ASN A 267 14.80 -4.39 0.18
N ALA A 268 14.28 -5.59 0.23
CA ALA A 268 15.12 -6.79 0.20
C ALA A 268 15.81 -6.94 -1.16
N PHE A 269 17.07 -7.36 -1.17
CA PHE A 269 17.83 -7.54 -2.40
C PHE A 269 18.87 -8.66 -2.27
N LYS A 270 19.44 -9.07 -3.43
CA LYS A 270 20.57 -9.98 -3.49
C LYS A 270 21.43 -9.69 -4.73
N PHE A 271 22.77 -9.70 -4.57
CA PHE A 271 23.69 -9.78 -5.70
C PHE A 271 23.92 -11.24 -6.07
N VAL A 272 23.86 -11.52 -7.37
CA VAL A 272 24.05 -12.86 -7.92
C VAL A 272 25.48 -12.95 -8.48
N PRO A 273 26.33 -13.86 -7.97
CA PRO A 273 27.68 -14.01 -8.47
C PRO A 273 27.71 -14.57 -9.89
N VAL A 274 28.84 -14.33 -10.57
CA VAL A 274 29.13 -14.99 -11.86
C VAL A 274 29.48 -16.47 -11.64
N GLU A 275 29.32 -17.25 -12.67
CA GLU A 275 29.76 -18.65 -12.71
C GLU A 275 31.27 -18.78 -12.45
N LYS A 276 31.64 -19.61 -11.48
CA LYS A 276 33.07 -19.91 -11.22
C LYS A 276 33.67 -20.64 -12.41
N SER A 277 34.83 -20.19 -12.87
CA SER A 277 35.66 -20.92 -13.83
C SER A 277 36.41 -22.03 -13.09
N SER A 278 36.72 -23.12 -13.76
CA SER A 278 37.51 -24.23 -13.20
C SER A 278 38.93 -23.84 -12.75
N SER A 279 39.34 -22.61 -13.04
CA SER A 279 40.61 -22.01 -12.60
C SER A 279 40.49 -21.15 -11.35
N ASP A 280 39.29 -20.86 -10.83
CA ASP A 280 39.08 -19.98 -9.70
C ASP A 280 39.08 -20.79 -8.38
N LEU A 281 40.29 -21.19 -7.94
CA LEU A 281 40.55 -21.89 -6.68
C LEU A 281 40.88 -20.89 -5.54
N GLU A 282 40.01 -19.92 -5.25
CA GLU A 282 40.18 -19.08 -4.08
C GLU A 282 39.03 -19.33 -3.09
N PRO A 283 39.28 -19.29 -1.75
CA PRO A 283 38.27 -19.52 -0.76
C PRO A 283 37.18 -18.43 -0.82
N GLU A 284 35.96 -18.83 -0.52
CA GLU A 284 34.78 -17.95 -0.48
C GLU A 284 35.00 -16.78 0.47
N THR A 285 35.40 -15.64 -0.05
CA THR A 285 35.29 -14.40 0.69
C THR A 285 33.81 -14.05 0.77
N PRO A 286 33.25 -13.81 1.97
CA PRO A 286 31.88 -13.33 2.09
C PRO A 286 31.74 -12.05 1.26
N TYR A 287 30.71 -11.97 0.42
CA TYR A 287 30.45 -10.76 -0.37
C TYR A 287 30.34 -9.56 0.56
N PRO A 288 30.98 -8.43 0.27
CA PRO A 288 30.84 -7.23 1.06
C PRO A 288 29.36 -6.85 1.13
N LEU A 289 28.87 -6.59 2.32
CA LEU A 289 27.51 -6.07 2.54
C LEU A 289 27.36 -4.77 1.75
N VAL A 290 26.29 -4.69 0.98
CA VAL A 290 26.03 -3.57 0.07
C VAL A 290 25.60 -2.35 0.89
N ASN A 291 26.05 -1.20 0.46
CA ASN A 291 25.72 0.08 1.05
C ASN A 291 24.24 0.43 0.89
N ALA A 292 23.61 0.97 1.93
CA ALA A 292 22.23 1.43 1.89
C ALA A 292 21.99 2.52 0.82
N THR A 293 22.97 3.37 0.53
CA THR A 293 22.90 4.38 -0.54
C THR A 293 22.85 3.79 -1.95
N ASP A 294 23.49 2.65 -2.20
CA ASP A 294 23.41 2.00 -3.51
C ASP A 294 22.02 1.41 -3.75
N GLN A 295 21.32 1.11 -2.70
CA GLN A 295 19.95 0.62 -2.72
C GLN A 295 18.94 1.76 -2.98
N ILE A 296 19.08 2.90 -2.32
CA ILE A 296 18.25 4.10 -2.54
C ILE A 296 18.39 4.57 -4.00
N ALA A 297 19.61 4.63 -4.52
CA ALA A 297 19.82 5.00 -5.92
C ALA A 297 19.17 4.02 -6.92
N PHE A 298 19.11 2.72 -6.57
CA PHE A 298 18.43 1.72 -7.37
C PHE A 298 16.90 1.88 -7.34
N GLU A 299 16.35 2.25 -6.20
CA GLU A 299 14.92 2.52 -6.01
C GLU A 299 14.47 3.78 -6.75
N GLU A 300 15.24 4.86 -6.71
CA GLU A 300 14.98 6.07 -7.49
C GLU A 300 14.93 5.78 -9.00
N LEU A 301 15.76 4.87 -9.50
CA LEU A 301 15.81 4.47 -10.92
C LEU A 301 14.55 3.74 -11.38
N TYR A 302 13.84 3.04 -10.48
CA TYR A 302 12.67 2.24 -10.82
C TYR A 302 11.34 2.84 -10.37
N GLN A 303 11.34 3.82 -9.48
CA GLN A 303 10.13 4.56 -9.09
C GLN A 303 9.71 5.60 -10.14
N ASN A 304 10.64 6.15 -10.89
CA ASN A 304 10.36 7.06 -12.00
C ASN A 304 10.19 6.28 -13.31
N GLU A 305 8.99 5.74 -13.56
CA GLU A 305 8.70 4.97 -14.78
C GLU A 305 8.74 5.78 -16.08
N ASP A 306 8.70 7.11 -16.02
CA ASP A 306 8.57 7.99 -17.21
C ASP A 306 9.87 8.67 -17.64
N GLU A 307 10.93 8.71 -16.86
CA GLU A 307 12.21 9.29 -17.25
C GLU A 307 13.31 8.22 -17.37
N TYR A 308 13.57 7.83 -18.58
CA TYR A 308 14.59 6.84 -19.01
C TYR A 308 16.02 7.36 -19.00
N ASP A 309 16.32 8.47 -18.39
CA ASP A 309 17.70 8.90 -18.14
C ASP A 309 18.23 8.22 -16.87
N VAL A 310 18.47 6.94 -17.03
CA VAL A 310 19.34 6.19 -16.12
C VAL A 310 20.67 6.93 -16.08
N LYS A 311 20.99 7.58 -14.97
CA LYS A 311 22.36 8.01 -14.71
C LYS A 311 23.21 6.75 -14.69
N GLU A 312 23.73 6.38 -15.86
CA GLU A 312 24.71 5.31 -16.00
C GLU A 312 25.82 5.60 -14.99
N GLY A 313 26.01 4.75 -14.00
CA GLY A 313 27.10 4.82 -13.06
C GLY A 313 26.75 4.73 -11.58
N SER A 314 25.48 4.63 -11.19
CA SER A 314 25.11 4.69 -9.76
C SER A 314 25.07 3.34 -9.03
N ILE A 315 25.16 2.19 -9.70
CA ILE A 315 25.20 0.88 -9.04
C ILE A 315 26.59 0.30 -9.11
N ASN A 316 27.29 0.30 -7.97
CA ASN A 316 28.54 -0.42 -7.85
C ASN A 316 28.26 -1.91 -7.66
N PHE A 317 28.47 -2.69 -8.71
CA PHE A 317 28.42 -4.14 -8.58
C PHE A 317 29.65 -4.65 -7.82
N PRO A 318 29.49 -5.54 -6.84
CA PRO A 318 30.61 -6.26 -6.24
C PRO A 318 31.41 -6.99 -7.33
N GLU A 319 32.71 -7.12 -7.11
CA GLU A 319 33.58 -7.89 -8.01
C GLU A 319 33.00 -9.30 -8.19
N ASN A 320 32.94 -9.77 -9.44
CA ASN A 320 32.35 -11.06 -9.79
C ASN A 320 30.83 -11.21 -9.61
N SER A 321 30.05 -10.13 -9.52
CA SER A 321 28.60 -10.20 -9.59
C SER A 321 28.08 -9.99 -11.02
N SER A 322 27.00 -10.73 -11.37
CA SER A 322 26.37 -10.65 -12.70
C SER A 322 25.05 -9.88 -12.69
N LEU A 323 24.32 -9.98 -11.59
CA LEU A 323 23.00 -9.41 -11.44
C LEU A 323 22.83 -8.83 -10.03
N LYS A 324 21.95 -7.81 -9.90
CA LYS A 324 21.32 -7.42 -8.66
C LYS A 324 19.81 -7.66 -8.80
N ILE A 325 19.21 -8.36 -7.86
CA ILE A 325 17.76 -8.58 -7.82
C ILE A 325 17.25 -7.91 -6.55
N ILE A 326 16.21 -7.10 -6.67
CA ILE A 326 15.62 -6.33 -5.57
C ILE A 326 14.10 -6.52 -5.54
N ALA A 327 13.52 -6.64 -4.35
CA ALA A 327 12.08 -6.68 -4.18
C ALA A 327 11.43 -5.36 -4.62
N ARG A 328 10.27 -5.41 -5.28
CA ARG A 328 9.51 -4.21 -5.67
C ARG A 328 8.89 -3.47 -4.50
N THR A 329 8.75 -4.11 -3.36
CA THR A 329 8.11 -3.54 -2.18
C THR A 329 9.12 -3.33 -1.07
N PHE A 330 9.02 -2.21 -0.38
CA PHE A 330 9.79 -1.94 0.83
C PHE A 330 9.44 -2.92 1.96
N GLY A 331 10.39 -3.15 2.84
CA GLY A 331 10.20 -3.81 4.10
C GLY A 331 10.57 -5.30 4.12
N LYS A 332 10.36 -5.90 5.28
CA LYS A 332 10.70 -7.29 5.59
C LYS A 332 9.99 -8.31 4.72
N HIS A 333 8.83 -7.94 4.16
CA HIS A 333 8.08 -8.85 3.29
C HIS A 333 8.92 -9.35 2.10
N GLY A 334 9.79 -8.49 1.56
CA GLY A 334 10.69 -8.85 0.47
C GLY A 334 11.66 -9.99 0.80
N ASN A 335 11.99 -10.20 2.07
CA ASN A 335 12.87 -11.30 2.50
C ASN A 335 12.24 -12.69 2.28
N ASN A 336 10.90 -12.76 2.10
CA ASN A 336 10.18 -14.01 1.80
C ASN A 336 10.16 -14.34 0.30
N ILE A 337 10.76 -13.49 -0.53
CA ILE A 337 10.88 -13.73 -1.96
C ILE A 337 12.12 -14.58 -2.21
N LYS A 338 11.89 -15.73 -2.84
CA LYS A 338 12.93 -16.70 -3.20
C LYS A 338 13.14 -16.71 -4.71
N ILE A 339 14.39 -16.81 -5.13
CA ILE A 339 14.76 -16.76 -6.55
C ILE A 339 15.51 -18.05 -6.95
N ALA A 340 15.12 -18.61 -8.07
CA ALA A 340 15.85 -19.66 -8.74
C ALA A 340 16.33 -19.21 -10.12
N ILE A 341 17.55 -19.55 -10.51
CA ILE A 341 18.16 -19.21 -11.80
C ILE A 341 18.63 -20.48 -12.48
N ALA A 342 18.21 -20.68 -13.73
CA ALA A 342 18.59 -21.83 -14.56
C ALA A 342 19.21 -21.39 -15.89
N LYS A 343 20.14 -22.20 -16.37
CA LYS A 343 20.81 -22.06 -17.67
C LYS A 343 20.41 -23.18 -18.63
N GLU A 344 20.88 -23.12 -19.85
CA GLU A 344 20.60 -24.12 -20.91
C GLU A 344 20.86 -25.55 -20.45
N ALA A 345 22.03 -25.81 -19.81
CA ALA A 345 22.43 -27.14 -19.36
C ALA A 345 21.49 -27.75 -18.31
N ASP A 346 20.84 -26.92 -17.51
CA ASP A 346 19.94 -27.38 -16.44
C ASP A 346 18.64 -27.96 -16.98
N PHE A 347 18.21 -27.55 -18.17
CA PHE A 347 17.00 -28.04 -18.82
C PHE A 347 17.16 -29.45 -19.41
N ASP A 348 18.38 -29.87 -19.65
CA ASP A 348 18.73 -31.17 -20.24
C ASP A 348 19.06 -32.23 -19.16
N ASN A 349 19.22 -31.83 -17.88
CA ASN A 349 19.52 -32.74 -16.76
C ASN A 349 18.24 -33.05 -15.96
N PRO A 350 17.69 -34.28 -16.07
CA PRO A 350 16.44 -34.64 -15.39
C PRO A 350 16.52 -34.65 -13.86
N GLU A 351 17.71 -34.85 -13.28
CA GLU A 351 17.91 -34.97 -11.83
C GLU A 351 18.13 -33.58 -11.17
N ALA A 352 18.76 -32.64 -11.89
CA ALA A 352 19.04 -31.30 -11.39
C ALA A 352 17.83 -30.35 -11.47
N VAL A 353 16.69 -30.78 -12.04
CA VAL A 353 15.78 -29.90 -12.78
C VAL A 353 14.33 -30.02 -12.35
N SER A 354 14.04 -30.65 -11.23
CA SER A 354 12.70 -30.54 -10.66
C SER A 354 12.66 -29.50 -9.57
N PHE A 355 11.96 -28.42 -9.83
CA PHE A 355 11.59 -27.48 -8.79
C PHE A 355 10.24 -27.90 -8.24
N GLN A 356 10.14 -28.17 -6.93
CA GLN A 356 8.94 -28.75 -6.30
C GLN A 356 8.38 -30.00 -7.02
N GLY A 357 9.26 -30.85 -7.55
CA GLY A 357 8.87 -32.07 -8.28
C GLY A 357 8.39 -31.85 -9.73
N ILE A 358 8.38 -30.59 -10.22
CA ILE A 358 7.96 -30.25 -11.58
C ILE A 358 9.19 -29.96 -12.45
N PRO A 359 9.42 -30.69 -13.56
CA PRO A 359 10.56 -30.44 -14.43
C PRO A 359 10.59 -29.03 -15.02
N LEU A 360 11.76 -28.37 -15.07
CA LEU A 360 11.90 -27.01 -15.61
C LEU A 360 11.35 -26.89 -17.04
N LYS A 361 11.59 -27.86 -17.90
CA LYS A 361 11.09 -27.88 -19.28
C LYS A 361 9.56 -27.83 -19.38
N THR A 362 8.84 -28.18 -18.31
CA THR A 362 7.38 -28.04 -18.25
C THR A 362 6.94 -26.71 -17.66
N GLN A 363 7.85 -25.99 -17.03
CA GLN A 363 7.59 -24.65 -16.47
C GLN A 363 7.72 -23.54 -17.52
N PHE A 364 8.50 -23.76 -18.56
CA PHE A 364 8.82 -22.77 -19.58
C PHE A 364 8.48 -23.29 -20.99
N GLU A 365 8.11 -22.39 -21.89
CA GLU A 365 7.78 -22.71 -23.29
C GLU A 365 9.01 -23.16 -24.10
N TYR A 366 10.19 -22.65 -23.75
CA TYR A 366 11.47 -22.99 -24.39
C TYR A 366 12.60 -22.95 -23.36
N LYS A 367 13.75 -23.51 -23.68
CA LYS A 367 14.96 -23.44 -22.86
C LYS A 367 15.79 -22.19 -23.20
N PRO A 368 16.43 -21.55 -22.21
CA PRO A 368 17.35 -20.44 -22.47
C PRO A 368 18.54 -20.92 -23.28
N LEU A 369 19.11 -20.06 -24.12
CA LEU A 369 20.25 -20.38 -24.98
C LEU A 369 21.51 -19.66 -24.46
N ASN A 370 22.54 -20.42 -24.09
CA ASN A 370 23.81 -19.84 -23.64
C ASN A 370 24.46 -18.97 -24.71
N SER A 371 24.30 -19.33 -26.00
CA SER A 371 24.81 -18.54 -27.15
C SER A 371 24.20 -17.15 -27.23
N LYS A 372 23.03 -16.93 -26.68
CA LYS A 372 22.33 -15.64 -26.57
C LYS A 372 22.45 -15.01 -25.18
N ARG A 373 23.23 -15.60 -24.29
CA ARG A 373 23.34 -15.18 -22.88
C ARG A 373 21.98 -15.12 -22.18
N GLU A 374 21.09 -16.08 -22.51
CA GLU A 374 19.77 -16.18 -21.89
C GLU A 374 19.83 -16.98 -20.60
N ILE A 375 19.00 -16.58 -19.65
CA ILE A 375 18.76 -17.30 -18.38
C ILE A 375 17.25 -17.41 -18.13
N ALA A 376 16.87 -18.46 -17.43
CA ALA A 376 15.52 -18.61 -16.89
C ALA A 376 15.52 -18.25 -15.40
N VAL A 377 14.55 -17.45 -14.97
CA VAL A 377 14.39 -17.02 -13.58
C VAL A 377 12.99 -17.38 -13.10
N LEU A 378 12.93 -18.03 -11.94
CA LEU A 378 11.71 -18.34 -11.20
C LEU A 378 11.66 -17.43 -9.96
N VAL A 379 10.55 -16.76 -9.76
CA VAL A 379 10.26 -15.97 -8.56
C VAL A 379 9.23 -16.71 -7.73
N MET A 380 9.49 -16.86 -6.45
CA MET A 380 8.62 -17.53 -5.50
C MET A 380 8.29 -16.64 -4.32
N GLU A 381 7.06 -16.70 -3.87
CA GLU A 381 6.61 -16.09 -2.62
C GLU A 381 6.06 -17.20 -1.72
N ASN A 382 6.59 -17.31 -0.48
CA ASN A 382 6.17 -18.35 0.47
C ASN A 382 6.23 -19.77 -0.10
N GLY A 383 7.24 -20.07 -0.91
CA GLY A 383 7.45 -21.38 -1.52
C GLY A 383 6.56 -21.69 -2.73
N VAL A 384 5.71 -20.76 -3.17
CA VAL A 384 4.89 -20.90 -4.38
C VAL A 384 5.50 -20.11 -5.52
N ILE A 385 5.64 -20.74 -6.70
CA ILE A 385 6.11 -20.04 -7.91
C ILE A 385 5.03 -19.04 -8.33
N VAL A 386 5.37 -17.75 -8.31
CA VAL A 386 4.47 -16.65 -8.67
C VAL A 386 4.79 -16.08 -10.03
N GLU A 387 6.07 -16.08 -10.44
CA GLU A 387 6.50 -15.58 -11.75
C GLU A 387 7.61 -16.43 -12.32
N LYS A 388 7.69 -16.44 -13.66
CA LYS A 388 8.73 -17.12 -14.43
C LYS A 388 9.02 -16.38 -15.72
N PHE A 389 10.30 -16.11 -15.95
CA PHE A 389 10.76 -15.37 -17.13
C PHE A 389 12.01 -15.99 -17.74
N ILE A 390 12.14 -15.91 -19.06
CA ILE A 390 13.40 -16.12 -19.79
C ILE A 390 13.79 -14.82 -20.44
N GLY A 391 15.07 -14.43 -20.30
CA GLY A 391 15.58 -13.24 -20.92
C GLY A 391 17.09 -13.28 -21.09
N SER A 392 17.59 -12.43 -21.97
CA SER A 392 19.01 -12.26 -22.27
C SER A 392 19.66 -11.25 -21.32
N LEU A 393 20.92 -11.49 -20.97
CA LEU A 393 21.78 -10.53 -20.27
C LEU A 393 22.40 -9.48 -21.22
N ASN A 394 22.13 -9.58 -22.54
CA ASN A 394 22.60 -8.61 -23.51
C ASN A 394 21.54 -7.51 -23.71
N PRO A 395 21.85 -6.22 -23.46
CA PRO A 395 20.91 -5.12 -23.64
C PRO A 395 20.33 -5.00 -25.05
N ASP A 396 21.11 -5.38 -26.09
CA ASP A 396 20.72 -5.29 -27.50
C ASP A 396 19.91 -6.50 -28.00
N ALA A 397 19.66 -7.48 -27.14
CA ALA A 397 18.97 -8.72 -27.55
C ALA A 397 17.51 -8.45 -27.92
N LYS A 398 17.10 -8.97 -29.09
CA LYS A 398 15.73 -8.83 -29.62
C LYS A 398 15.22 -10.18 -30.11
N ASP A 399 13.89 -10.35 -30.03
CA ASP A 399 13.21 -11.47 -30.66
C ASP A 399 13.04 -11.26 -32.19
N TYR A 400 12.44 -12.26 -32.85
CA TYR A 400 12.21 -12.20 -34.31
C TYR A 400 11.20 -11.09 -34.73
N GLN A 401 10.47 -10.50 -33.77
CA GLN A 401 9.56 -9.37 -33.99
C GLN A 401 10.19 -8.01 -33.67
N GLY A 402 11.49 -8.00 -33.29
CA GLY A 402 12.23 -6.80 -32.93
C GLY A 402 11.96 -6.30 -31.49
N ARG A 403 11.23 -7.06 -30.67
CA ARG A 403 10.97 -6.69 -29.27
C ARG A 403 12.19 -7.06 -28.43
N SER A 404 12.52 -6.22 -27.46
CA SER A 404 13.61 -6.48 -26.53
C SER A 404 13.38 -7.77 -25.73
N THR A 405 14.40 -8.63 -25.69
CA THR A 405 14.47 -9.80 -24.82
C THR A 405 15.45 -9.59 -23.67
N PHE A 406 15.91 -8.36 -23.44
CA PHE A 406 16.76 -8.01 -22.31
C PHE A 406 16.02 -8.27 -21.01
N ILE A 407 16.64 -9.04 -20.12
CA ILE A 407 15.98 -9.55 -18.91
C ILE A 407 15.55 -8.42 -17.97
N GLU A 408 16.35 -7.37 -17.85
CA GLU A 408 16.05 -6.19 -17.05
C GLU A 408 14.74 -5.52 -17.49
N GLU A 409 14.57 -5.37 -18.81
CA GLU A 409 13.35 -4.79 -19.38
C GLU A 409 12.12 -5.72 -19.27
N ILE A 410 12.33 -7.04 -19.38
CA ILE A 410 11.26 -8.02 -19.15
C ILE A 410 10.73 -7.92 -17.74
N PHE A 411 11.62 -7.90 -16.74
CA PHE A 411 11.22 -7.77 -15.33
C PHE A 411 10.58 -6.41 -15.06
N ARG A 412 11.12 -5.32 -15.61
CA ARG A 412 10.53 -3.99 -15.45
C ARG A 412 9.08 -3.95 -15.89
N ARG A 413 8.75 -4.52 -17.05
CA ARG A 413 7.39 -4.48 -17.63
C ARG A 413 6.44 -5.51 -17.07
N LYS A 414 6.91 -6.69 -16.69
CA LYS A 414 6.04 -7.84 -16.40
C LYS A 414 6.07 -8.30 -14.95
N SER A 415 7.17 -8.13 -14.22
CA SER A 415 7.25 -8.58 -12.84
C SER A 415 6.47 -7.66 -11.90
N ARG A 416 5.77 -8.26 -10.95
CA ARG A 416 5.10 -7.56 -9.83
C ARG A 416 5.86 -7.70 -8.51
N TYR A 417 6.89 -8.55 -8.48
CA TYR A 417 7.57 -8.94 -7.24
C TYR A 417 8.98 -8.38 -7.16
N VAL A 418 9.72 -8.36 -8.26
CA VAL A 418 11.14 -7.99 -8.24
C VAL A 418 11.55 -7.12 -9.42
N TYR A 419 12.60 -6.34 -9.20
CA TYR A 419 13.39 -5.71 -10.23
C TYR A 419 14.69 -6.47 -10.43
N VAL A 420 15.24 -6.44 -11.63
CA VAL A 420 16.54 -7.03 -11.97
C VAL A 420 17.41 -5.96 -12.62
N LYS A 421 18.64 -5.83 -12.16
CA LYS A 421 19.69 -5.03 -12.82
C LYS A 421 20.83 -5.93 -13.25
N VAL A 422 21.30 -5.76 -14.47
CA VAL A 422 22.36 -6.56 -15.07
C VAL A 422 23.70 -5.82 -15.00
N ASN A 423 24.75 -6.51 -14.55
CA ASN A 423 26.11 -5.98 -14.67
C ASN A 423 26.57 -6.15 -16.13
N THR A 424 26.43 -5.10 -16.93
CA THR A 424 26.80 -5.11 -18.35
C THR A 424 28.29 -5.24 -18.59
N ALA A 425 29.13 -4.89 -17.61
CA ALA A 425 30.59 -5.10 -17.66
C ALA A 425 30.97 -6.58 -17.52
N SER A 426 30.10 -7.42 -16.95
CA SER A 426 30.36 -8.84 -16.84
C SER A 426 30.01 -9.58 -18.12
N THR A 427 30.95 -10.33 -18.67
CA THR A 427 30.74 -11.21 -19.85
C THR A 427 30.27 -12.62 -19.45
N ARG A 428 30.39 -12.98 -18.19
CA ARG A 428 30.08 -14.33 -17.66
C ARG A 428 28.59 -14.45 -17.31
N LEU A 429 28.06 -15.66 -17.41
CA LEU A 429 26.71 -15.99 -16.95
C LEU A 429 26.63 -15.96 -15.41
N PRO A 430 25.45 -15.71 -14.83
CA PRO A 430 25.27 -15.83 -13.39
C PRO A 430 25.44 -17.27 -12.93
N ASN A 431 25.81 -17.47 -11.68
CA ASN A 431 25.79 -18.80 -11.08
C ASN A 431 24.37 -19.39 -11.13
N CYS A 432 24.24 -20.71 -11.22
CA CYS A 432 22.96 -21.38 -11.15
C CYS A 432 22.50 -21.53 -9.71
N TYR A 433 21.22 -21.26 -9.49
CA TYR A 433 20.55 -21.43 -8.20
C TYR A 433 19.25 -22.19 -8.41
N LEU A 434 19.28 -23.52 -8.15
CA LEU A 434 18.17 -24.42 -8.36
C LEU A 434 17.93 -25.34 -7.16
N GLY A 435 16.74 -25.86 -7.04
CA GLY A 435 16.38 -26.79 -5.98
C GLY A 435 16.61 -26.15 -4.59
N ASN A 436 17.41 -26.79 -3.77
CA ASN A 436 17.75 -26.32 -2.43
C ASN A 436 18.72 -25.13 -2.41
N ASN A 437 19.43 -24.89 -3.53
CA ASN A 437 20.36 -23.77 -3.67
C ASN A 437 19.67 -22.46 -4.12
N CYS A 438 18.34 -22.42 -4.21
CA CYS A 438 17.63 -21.16 -4.38
C CYS A 438 17.96 -20.21 -3.25
N PHE A 439 18.06 -18.91 -3.54
CA PHE A 439 18.34 -17.92 -2.52
C PHE A 439 17.12 -17.05 -2.21
N ASN A 440 17.00 -16.62 -0.97
CA ASN A 440 16.07 -15.56 -0.55
C ASN A 440 16.70 -14.19 -0.82
N LEU A 441 15.85 -13.21 -1.13
CA LEU A 441 16.25 -11.83 -0.97
C LEU A 441 16.42 -11.55 0.53
N THR A 442 17.31 -10.65 0.88
CA THR A 442 17.67 -10.34 2.27
C THR A 442 17.79 -8.82 2.47
N ASN A 443 17.97 -8.40 3.71
CA ASN A 443 18.16 -7.00 4.10
C ASN A 443 16.93 -6.10 3.94
N GLY A 444 15.74 -6.64 3.66
CA GLY A 444 14.52 -5.87 3.74
C GLY A 444 14.22 -5.47 5.19
N GLN A 445 13.93 -4.20 5.40
CA GLN A 445 13.63 -3.64 6.72
C GLN A 445 12.37 -2.78 6.65
N ASP A 446 11.52 -2.89 7.69
CA ASP A 446 10.43 -1.96 7.93
C ASP A 446 10.98 -0.81 8.78
N GLY A 447 10.72 0.43 8.34
CA GLY A 447 10.94 1.60 9.16
C GLY A 447 9.85 1.75 10.23
N GLU A 448 9.81 2.87 10.90
CA GLU A 448 8.75 3.22 11.84
C GLU A 448 7.67 4.02 11.11
N ILE A 449 6.46 3.47 11.04
CA ILE A 449 5.33 4.12 10.38
C ILE A 449 4.55 4.91 11.42
N GLY A 450 4.81 6.20 11.49
CA GLY A 450 4.11 7.16 12.32
C GLY A 450 3.06 7.98 11.55
N LYS A 451 2.63 9.07 12.17
CA LYS A 451 1.63 9.98 11.60
C LYS A 451 2.11 10.62 10.30
N SER A 452 3.38 11.05 10.22
CA SER A 452 3.94 11.72 9.04
C SER A 452 3.99 10.79 7.82
N GLU A 453 4.37 9.52 8.00
CA GLU A 453 4.44 8.53 6.93
C GLU A 453 3.04 8.19 6.40
N ILE A 454 2.05 8.11 7.31
CA ILE A 454 0.65 7.91 6.92
C ILE A 454 0.11 9.15 6.19
N GLU A 455 0.40 10.36 6.67
CA GLU A 455 0.02 11.60 5.98
C GLU A 455 0.64 11.68 4.58
N ASN A 456 1.92 11.35 4.42
CA ASN A 456 2.62 11.31 3.13
C ASN A 456 2.00 10.32 2.15
N SER A 457 1.41 9.22 2.63
CA SER A 457 0.74 8.24 1.76
C SER A 457 -0.52 8.78 1.06
N TYR A 458 -1.06 9.91 1.48
CA TYR A 458 -2.13 10.63 0.77
C TYR A 458 -1.60 11.59 -0.30
N GLY A 459 -0.32 11.93 -0.25
CA GLY A 459 0.31 12.89 -1.16
C GLY A 459 -0.01 14.34 -0.81
N ASN A 460 0.65 15.23 -1.54
CA ASN A 460 0.47 16.67 -1.40
C ASN A 460 -0.34 17.20 -2.58
N VAL A 461 -1.38 17.97 -2.29
CA VAL A 461 -2.26 18.55 -3.31
C VAL A 461 -1.51 19.49 -4.25
N SER A 462 -0.55 20.25 -3.72
CA SER A 462 0.23 21.23 -4.51
C SER A 462 1.10 20.58 -5.59
N ASP A 463 1.50 19.34 -5.37
CA ASP A 463 2.42 18.61 -6.26
C ASP A 463 1.68 17.67 -7.23
N GLY A 464 0.34 17.56 -7.08
CA GLY A 464 -0.47 16.61 -7.87
C GLY A 464 -0.13 15.13 -7.61
N ALA A 465 0.66 14.85 -6.54
CA ALA A 465 1.17 13.52 -6.25
C ALA A 465 0.09 12.60 -5.68
N ILE A 466 0.22 11.31 -5.92
CA ILE A 466 -0.62 10.20 -5.41
C ILE A 466 -2.11 10.44 -5.67
N PHE A 467 -2.86 11.05 -4.73
CA PHE A 467 -4.30 11.32 -4.87
C PHE A 467 -4.61 12.77 -5.25
N GLY A 468 -3.61 13.62 -5.48
CA GLY A 468 -3.79 15.05 -5.77
C GLY A 468 -4.27 15.36 -7.19
N ASP A 469 -3.91 14.53 -8.16
CA ASP A 469 -4.26 14.76 -9.57
C ASP A 469 -5.73 14.44 -9.84
N VAL A 470 -6.49 15.48 -10.17
CA VAL A 470 -7.93 15.38 -10.48
C VAL A 470 -8.18 14.84 -11.89
N GLU A 471 -7.23 15.06 -12.81
CA GLU A 471 -7.44 14.69 -14.22
C GLU A 471 -7.17 13.22 -14.49
N SER A 472 -6.08 12.68 -13.92
CA SER A 472 -5.70 11.28 -14.11
C SER A 472 -6.44 10.34 -13.17
N LEU A 473 -6.86 10.81 -11.98
CA LEU A 473 -7.45 9.99 -10.94
C LEU A 473 -8.84 10.51 -10.52
N PRO A 474 -9.93 10.04 -11.16
CA PRO A 474 -11.29 10.41 -10.77
C PRO A 474 -11.68 9.76 -9.45
N LEU A 475 -11.86 10.56 -8.39
CA LEU A 475 -12.26 10.11 -7.06
C LEU A 475 -13.65 10.65 -6.70
N ASP A 476 -14.45 9.83 -6.03
CA ASP A 476 -15.71 10.24 -5.42
C ASP A 476 -15.56 10.44 -3.91
N TYR A 477 -14.72 9.61 -3.28
CA TYR A 477 -14.52 9.58 -1.83
C TYR A 477 -13.05 9.53 -1.47
N ILE A 478 -12.71 10.10 -0.32
CA ILE A 478 -11.45 9.88 0.38
C ILE A 478 -11.80 9.29 1.74
N ILE A 479 -11.32 8.10 2.03
CA ILE A 479 -11.50 7.47 3.34
C ILE A 479 -10.30 7.92 4.18
N SER A 480 -10.55 8.58 5.29
CA SER A 480 -9.45 9.04 6.13
C SER A 480 -8.94 7.94 7.05
N ASN A 481 -7.63 7.79 7.07
CA ASN A 481 -6.95 7.12 8.17
C ASN A 481 -7.06 7.98 9.43
N GLU A 482 -7.10 7.36 10.61
CA GLU A 482 -7.20 8.06 11.89
C GLU A 482 -6.05 9.06 12.09
N GLU A 483 -4.84 8.71 11.66
CA GLU A 483 -3.64 9.55 11.78
C GLU A 483 -3.58 10.66 10.71
N ALA A 484 -4.28 10.52 9.58
CA ALA A 484 -4.21 11.43 8.44
C ALA A 484 -5.53 12.17 8.15
N ARG A 485 -6.41 12.36 9.15
CA ARG A 485 -7.73 12.96 8.95
C ARG A 485 -7.64 14.39 8.40
N THR A 486 -6.71 15.17 8.92
CA THR A 486 -6.50 16.57 8.47
C THR A 486 -6.04 16.64 7.02
N ILE A 487 -5.07 15.80 6.62
CA ILE A 487 -4.56 15.77 5.25
C ILE A 487 -5.62 15.25 4.27
N ALA A 488 -6.32 14.18 4.61
CA ALA A 488 -7.43 13.67 3.80
C ALA A 488 -8.53 14.71 3.58
N GLY A 489 -8.86 15.48 4.63
CA GLY A 489 -9.85 16.56 4.55
C GLY A 489 -9.38 17.76 3.71
N LYS A 490 -8.13 18.19 3.86
CA LYS A 490 -7.53 19.24 3.03
C LYS A 490 -7.47 18.82 1.56
N LEU A 491 -7.11 17.56 1.30
CA LEU A 491 -7.05 17.01 -0.04
C LEU A 491 -8.43 17.03 -0.72
N ALA A 492 -9.49 16.57 -0.04
CA ALA A 492 -10.85 16.63 -0.57
C ALA A 492 -11.30 18.06 -0.87
N THR A 493 -10.95 19.00 0.01
CA THR A 493 -11.28 20.43 -0.13
C THR A 493 -10.59 21.05 -1.34
N ALA A 494 -9.30 20.80 -1.50
CA ALA A 494 -8.52 21.36 -2.60
C ALA A 494 -8.88 20.74 -3.96
N ARG A 495 -9.14 19.44 -4.00
CA ARG A 495 -9.65 18.76 -5.22
C ARG A 495 -11.02 19.30 -5.64
N GLY A 496 -11.95 19.46 -4.68
CA GLY A 496 -13.29 19.97 -4.93
C GLY A 496 -14.17 19.09 -5.82
N ASP A 497 -13.79 17.84 -6.08
CA ASP A 497 -14.52 16.84 -6.89
C ASP A 497 -14.96 15.61 -6.09
N CYS A 498 -14.46 15.43 -4.88
CA CYS A 498 -14.73 14.31 -3.97
C CYS A 498 -15.13 14.78 -2.58
N ILE A 499 -15.45 13.84 -1.68
CA ILE A 499 -15.78 14.11 -0.27
C ILE A 499 -14.97 13.18 0.64
N ALA A 500 -14.42 13.72 1.75
CA ALA A 500 -13.69 12.94 2.72
C ALA A 500 -14.61 12.39 3.83
N PHE A 501 -14.43 11.11 4.14
CA PHE A 501 -15.13 10.39 5.18
C PHE A 501 -14.22 10.21 6.40
N HIS A 502 -14.61 10.79 7.53
CA HIS A 502 -13.87 10.75 8.78
C HIS A 502 -14.61 9.93 9.82
N GLY A 503 -13.86 9.16 10.59
CA GLY A 503 -14.36 8.45 11.77
C GLY A 503 -13.79 9.01 13.06
N SER A 504 -14.30 8.54 14.19
CA SER A 504 -13.81 8.87 15.53
C SER A 504 -12.42 8.30 15.77
N LYS A 505 -11.72 8.80 16.78
CA LYS A 505 -10.46 8.25 17.28
C LYS A 505 -10.70 6.98 18.10
N TYR A 506 -9.68 6.13 18.20
CA TYR A 506 -9.73 4.89 18.98
C TYR A 506 -9.93 5.11 20.48
N ASP A 507 -9.57 6.28 20.99
CA ASP A 507 -9.65 6.66 22.41
C ASP A 507 -11.07 6.59 23.00
N ILE A 508 -12.11 6.59 22.17
CA ILE A 508 -13.51 6.40 22.62
C ILE A 508 -13.81 4.96 23.02
N VAL A 509 -13.02 3.97 22.60
CA VAL A 509 -13.30 2.57 22.85
C VAL A 509 -13.08 2.24 24.34
N GLY A 510 -14.10 1.60 24.96
CA GLY A 510 -14.06 1.24 26.37
C GLY A 510 -14.44 2.36 27.35
N GLN A 511 -14.79 3.56 26.86
CA GLN A 511 -15.26 4.66 27.69
C GLN A 511 -16.79 4.56 27.94
N ASN A 512 -17.28 5.34 28.89
CA ASN A 512 -18.74 5.48 29.08
C ASN A 512 -19.35 6.41 28.01
N SER A 513 -20.65 6.24 27.72
CA SER A 513 -21.34 6.95 26.64
C SER A 513 -21.26 8.48 26.75
N THR A 514 -21.28 9.04 27.96
CA THR A 514 -21.19 10.50 28.16
C THR A 514 -19.83 11.00 27.75
N LYS A 515 -18.75 10.34 28.21
CA LYS A 515 -17.38 10.71 27.87
C LYS A 515 -17.08 10.52 26.38
N ILE A 516 -17.63 9.47 25.76
CA ILE A 516 -17.53 9.26 24.31
C ILE A 516 -18.12 10.44 23.54
N VAL A 517 -19.34 10.87 23.91
CA VAL A 517 -19.98 12.02 23.25
C VAL A 517 -19.16 13.29 23.44
N GLU A 518 -18.62 13.54 24.64
CA GLU A 518 -17.76 14.69 24.92
C GLU A 518 -16.47 14.65 24.07
N GLN A 519 -15.79 13.51 24.00
CA GLN A 519 -14.57 13.35 23.19
C GLN A 519 -14.83 13.60 21.68
N ILE A 520 -15.92 13.03 21.15
CA ILE A 520 -16.29 13.21 19.74
C ILE A 520 -16.65 14.70 19.47
N LEU A 521 -17.36 15.35 20.38
CA LEU A 521 -17.70 16.78 20.25
C LEU A 521 -16.45 17.67 20.34
N ASP A 522 -15.52 17.35 21.22
CA ASP A 522 -14.27 18.08 21.39
C ASP A 522 -13.39 17.95 20.16
N ASP A 523 -13.25 16.74 19.59
CA ASP A 523 -12.48 16.49 18.37
C ASP A 523 -12.96 17.36 17.19
N VAL A 524 -14.28 17.57 17.04
CA VAL A 524 -14.87 18.36 15.96
C VAL A 524 -14.91 19.87 16.27
N ASN A 525 -15.09 20.25 17.51
CA ASN A 525 -15.28 21.66 17.87
C ASN A 525 -13.97 22.37 18.30
N ASN A 526 -13.03 21.64 18.90
CA ASN A 526 -11.78 22.18 19.44
C ASN A 526 -10.53 21.45 18.92
N GLY A 527 -10.69 20.24 18.38
CA GLY A 527 -9.59 19.38 17.95
C GLY A 527 -9.20 19.54 16.47
N GLU A 528 -8.57 18.51 15.93
CA GLU A 528 -8.02 18.48 14.57
C GLU A 528 -9.06 18.76 13.47
N MET A 529 -10.33 18.42 13.72
CA MET A 529 -11.41 18.57 12.75
C MET A 529 -12.05 19.97 12.73
N ASN A 530 -11.58 20.90 13.56
CA ASN A 530 -12.11 22.28 13.63
C ASN A 530 -11.46 23.24 12.63
N GLY A 531 -10.36 22.87 11.97
CA GLY A 531 -9.66 23.72 11.00
C GLY A 531 -10.55 24.12 9.80
N GLY A 532 -10.47 25.36 9.32
CA GLY A 532 -11.29 25.88 8.22
C GLY A 532 -11.14 25.06 6.91
N ASP A 533 -9.98 24.46 6.68
CA ASP A 533 -9.72 23.60 5.52
C ASP A 533 -10.44 22.25 5.59
N VAL A 534 -10.89 21.85 6.78
CA VAL A 534 -11.57 20.56 7.00
C VAL A 534 -13.04 20.78 7.38
N ARG A 535 -13.36 21.90 8.09
CA ARG A 535 -14.73 22.18 8.53
C ARG A 535 -15.57 22.84 7.42
N ASN A 536 -15.80 22.09 6.37
CA ASN A 536 -16.52 22.55 5.17
C ASN A 536 -17.37 21.43 4.57
N SER A 537 -17.96 21.69 3.41
CA SER A 537 -18.90 20.77 2.77
C SER A 537 -18.25 19.58 2.04
N PHE A 538 -16.92 19.56 1.88
CA PHE A 538 -16.18 18.45 1.28
C PHE A 538 -15.76 17.41 2.32
N ASN A 539 -16.19 17.55 3.56
CA ASN A 539 -15.84 16.66 4.67
C ASN A 539 -17.09 16.20 5.40
N CYS A 540 -17.12 14.97 5.87
CA CYS A 540 -18.19 14.43 6.72
C CYS A 540 -17.59 13.54 7.81
N TYR A 541 -18.23 13.53 8.99
CA TYR A 541 -17.75 12.83 10.18
C TYR A 541 -18.79 11.89 10.73
N PHE A 542 -18.37 10.65 11.06
CA PHE A 542 -19.21 9.60 11.61
C PHE A 542 -18.74 9.25 13.03
N GLY A 543 -19.62 9.45 14.02
CA GLY A 543 -19.27 9.37 15.42
C GLY A 543 -19.49 7.99 16.02
N ASN A 544 -18.63 7.02 15.76
CA ASN A 544 -18.57 5.73 16.46
C ASN A 544 -17.32 4.94 16.09
N TYR A 545 -17.17 3.73 16.65
CA TYR A 545 -16.18 2.71 16.35
C TYR A 545 -16.86 1.36 16.31
N ALA A 546 -16.41 0.43 15.48
CA ALA A 546 -17.07 -0.87 15.27
C ALA A 546 -16.20 -2.04 15.72
N LEU A 547 -16.80 -3.00 16.43
CA LEU A 547 -16.19 -4.30 16.70
C LEU A 547 -16.57 -5.27 15.59
N ILE A 548 -15.57 -5.87 14.96
CA ILE A 548 -15.72 -6.84 13.88
C ILE A 548 -15.02 -8.15 14.22
N TRP A 549 -15.33 -9.19 13.47
CA TRP A 549 -14.59 -10.45 13.50
C TRP A 549 -13.49 -10.45 12.45
N ASP A 550 -12.24 -10.60 12.90
CA ASP A 550 -11.07 -10.77 12.03
C ASP A 550 -10.87 -12.26 11.75
N SER A 551 -11.34 -12.71 10.59
CA SER A 551 -11.25 -14.11 10.16
C SER A 551 -9.83 -14.54 9.76
N TYR A 552 -8.90 -13.60 9.55
CA TYR A 552 -7.51 -13.89 9.23
C TYR A 552 -6.68 -14.22 10.47
N ASN A 553 -7.04 -13.63 11.63
CA ASN A 553 -6.31 -13.78 12.89
C ASN A 553 -7.16 -14.40 14.01
N ASP A 554 -8.38 -14.86 13.70
CA ASP A 554 -9.31 -15.56 14.61
C ASP A 554 -9.60 -14.78 15.90
N LYS A 555 -9.92 -13.47 15.79
CA LYS A 555 -10.21 -12.61 16.95
C LYS A 555 -11.09 -11.41 16.62
N HIS A 556 -11.71 -10.85 17.65
CA HIS A 556 -12.43 -9.58 17.54
C HIS A 556 -11.49 -8.38 17.52
N ARG A 557 -11.80 -7.41 16.65
CA ARG A 557 -11.04 -6.15 16.56
C ARG A 557 -11.95 -4.95 16.49
N TRP A 558 -11.52 -3.89 17.17
CA TRP A 558 -12.14 -2.58 17.03
C TRP A 558 -11.55 -1.85 15.83
N ILE A 559 -12.39 -1.39 14.91
CA ILE A 559 -11.96 -0.68 13.69
C ILE A 559 -12.72 0.64 13.54
N ASN A 560 -12.09 1.58 12.85
CA ASN A 560 -12.69 2.83 12.44
C ASN A 560 -13.79 2.58 11.39
N ILE A 561 -14.92 3.31 11.50
CA ILE A 561 -16.10 3.10 10.65
C ILE A 561 -16.07 3.90 9.33
N ALA A 562 -15.09 4.77 9.12
CA ALA A 562 -15.04 5.65 7.92
C ALA A 562 -15.13 4.85 6.62
N GLY A 563 -14.36 3.75 6.50
CA GLY A 563 -14.39 2.87 5.33
C GLY A 563 -15.73 2.20 5.09
N MET A 564 -16.41 1.76 6.16
CA MET A 564 -17.77 1.20 6.06
C MET A 564 -18.78 2.25 5.59
N CYS A 565 -18.73 3.45 6.16
CA CYS A 565 -19.65 4.54 5.82
C CYS A 565 -19.45 5.00 4.36
N ALA A 566 -18.21 5.10 3.92
CA ALA A 566 -17.89 5.38 2.53
C ALA A 566 -18.39 4.27 1.60
N GLY A 567 -18.25 3.00 1.99
CA GLY A 567 -18.74 1.85 1.24
C GLY A 567 -20.26 1.84 1.09
N VAL A 568 -21.01 2.06 2.18
CA VAL A 568 -22.48 2.21 2.14
C VAL A 568 -22.89 3.37 1.23
N ARG A 569 -22.12 4.48 1.26
CA ARG A 569 -22.35 5.61 0.37
C ARG A 569 -22.11 5.23 -1.09
N ALA A 570 -21.01 4.52 -1.37
CA ALA A 570 -20.67 4.04 -2.71
C ALA A 570 -21.77 3.13 -3.27
N LYS A 571 -22.23 2.16 -2.46
CA LYS A 571 -23.35 1.29 -2.82
C LYS A 571 -24.61 2.08 -3.15
N THR A 572 -24.98 3.06 -2.32
CA THR A 572 -26.17 3.88 -2.57
C THR A 572 -26.02 4.69 -3.87
N SER A 573 -24.84 5.19 -4.18
CA SER A 573 -24.58 5.91 -5.44
C SER A 573 -24.68 5.00 -6.66
N PHE A 574 -24.23 3.74 -6.51
CA PHE A 574 -24.31 2.74 -7.57
C PHE A 574 -25.73 2.23 -7.80
N ASP A 575 -26.43 1.82 -6.74
CA ASP A 575 -27.78 1.22 -6.81
C ASP A 575 -28.85 2.25 -7.19
N LEU A 576 -28.67 3.50 -6.76
CA LEU A 576 -29.60 4.60 -7.01
C LEU A 576 -28.91 5.74 -7.77
N TYR A 577 -28.50 6.79 -7.06
CA TYR A 577 -27.73 7.91 -7.62
C TYR A 577 -27.03 8.67 -6.49
N PRO A 578 -26.02 9.53 -6.79
CA PRO A 578 -25.28 10.29 -5.77
C PRO A 578 -26.14 11.21 -4.87
N TRP A 579 -27.29 11.64 -5.32
CA TRP A 579 -28.19 12.54 -4.59
C TRP A 579 -29.21 11.82 -3.65
N TYR A 580 -29.17 10.49 -3.58
CA TYR A 580 -29.94 9.78 -2.58
C TYR A 580 -29.15 9.72 -1.26
N ALA A 581 -29.86 9.74 -0.12
CA ALA A 581 -29.22 9.65 1.20
C ALA A 581 -28.80 8.21 1.50
N SER A 582 -27.58 8.03 1.98
CA SER A 582 -27.04 6.76 2.49
C SER A 582 -27.22 6.65 4.00
N ALA A 583 -28.41 6.97 4.50
CA ALA A 583 -28.74 6.97 5.91
C ALA A 583 -30.13 6.37 6.14
N GLY A 584 -30.44 6.03 7.38
CA GLY A 584 -31.71 5.41 7.75
C GLY A 584 -31.72 3.90 7.55
N GLU A 585 -32.84 3.28 7.89
CA GLU A 585 -33.00 1.82 7.95
C GLU A 585 -32.92 1.13 6.58
N SER A 586 -33.23 1.84 5.49
CA SER A 586 -33.25 1.26 4.15
C SER A 586 -31.89 1.30 3.45
N GLN A 587 -31.13 2.38 3.57
CA GLN A 587 -29.89 2.61 2.83
C GLN A 587 -28.64 2.71 3.73
N GLY A 588 -28.80 2.92 5.03
CA GLY A 588 -27.70 3.17 5.96
C GLY A 588 -27.21 1.95 6.74
N GLN A 589 -27.56 0.73 6.35
CA GLN A 589 -27.19 -0.48 7.11
C GLN A 589 -25.71 -0.83 6.97
N LEU A 590 -25.05 -1.11 8.10
CA LEU A 590 -23.68 -1.60 8.18
C LEU A 590 -23.66 -3.13 8.29
N VAL A 591 -22.90 -3.79 7.45
CA VAL A 591 -22.76 -5.25 7.43
C VAL A 591 -21.47 -5.66 8.14
N GLY A 592 -21.51 -6.80 8.83
CA GLY A 592 -20.31 -7.40 9.47
C GLY A 592 -19.91 -6.76 10.81
N VAL A 593 -20.70 -5.85 11.35
CA VAL A 593 -20.47 -5.22 12.66
C VAL A 593 -21.10 -6.07 13.76
N THR A 594 -20.27 -6.53 14.71
CA THR A 594 -20.72 -7.29 15.88
C THR A 594 -21.27 -6.35 16.97
N LYS A 595 -20.59 -5.22 17.21
CA LYS A 595 -20.93 -4.25 18.25
C LYS A 595 -20.40 -2.87 17.91
N LEU A 596 -21.07 -1.82 18.35
CA LEU A 596 -20.57 -0.44 18.32
C LEU A 596 -19.89 -0.08 19.65
N ALA A 597 -18.96 0.87 19.64
CA ALA A 597 -18.28 1.34 20.86
C ALA A 597 -19.30 1.90 21.86
N PHE A 598 -20.35 2.57 21.36
CA PHE A 598 -21.50 2.98 22.18
C PHE A 598 -22.77 3.03 21.32
N LEU A 599 -23.90 2.98 21.99
CA LEU A 599 -25.23 3.13 21.39
C LEU A 599 -25.78 4.49 21.80
N PRO A 600 -25.73 5.51 20.93
CA PRO A 600 -26.23 6.83 21.29
C PRO A 600 -27.76 6.82 21.48
N ASN A 601 -28.21 7.26 22.66
CA ASN A 601 -29.61 7.55 22.91
C ASN A 601 -30.06 8.80 22.16
N THR A 602 -31.35 9.13 22.18
CA THR A 602 -31.90 10.27 21.43
C THR A 602 -31.18 11.57 21.77
N GLY A 603 -30.97 11.90 23.06
CA GLY A 603 -30.28 13.12 23.44
C GLY A 603 -28.81 13.17 23.03
N ALA A 604 -28.09 12.03 22.98
CA ALA A 604 -26.75 11.94 22.46
C ALA A 604 -26.74 12.15 20.93
N ARG A 605 -27.68 11.52 20.20
CA ARG A 605 -27.83 11.74 18.75
C ARG A 605 -28.09 13.19 18.41
N ASP A 606 -28.95 13.85 19.15
CA ASP A 606 -29.31 15.27 18.97
C ASP A 606 -28.07 16.15 19.14
N LYS A 607 -27.27 15.95 20.21
CA LYS A 607 -26.03 16.70 20.45
C LYS A 607 -25.01 16.51 19.32
N LEU A 608 -24.79 15.27 18.90
CA LEU A 608 -23.87 14.95 17.79
C LEU A 608 -24.37 15.59 16.49
N TYR A 609 -25.64 15.44 16.17
CA TYR A 609 -26.18 15.93 14.91
C TYR A 609 -26.23 17.47 14.82
N VAL A 610 -26.44 18.18 15.94
CA VAL A 610 -26.32 19.64 15.99
C VAL A 610 -24.89 20.09 15.64
N SER A 611 -23.87 19.34 16.09
CA SER A 611 -22.45 19.62 15.81
C SER A 611 -21.94 19.07 14.47
N GLN A 612 -22.83 18.74 13.52
CA GLN A 612 -22.54 18.21 12.18
C GLN A 612 -21.90 16.81 12.18
N ILE A 613 -22.03 16.06 13.26
CA ILE A 613 -21.54 14.69 13.39
C ILE A 613 -22.68 13.72 13.07
N ASN A 614 -22.42 12.75 12.20
CA ASN A 614 -23.39 11.75 11.80
C ASN A 614 -23.36 10.59 12.81
N PRO A 615 -24.42 10.39 13.61
CA PRO A 615 -24.46 9.28 14.55
C PRO A 615 -24.64 7.94 13.83
N VAL A 616 -23.97 6.92 14.35
CA VAL A 616 -24.18 5.52 13.97
C VAL A 616 -24.74 4.79 15.18
N THR A 617 -25.88 4.12 15.02
CA THR A 617 -26.65 3.52 16.10
C THR A 617 -27.22 2.17 15.69
N SER A 618 -27.91 1.51 16.61
CA SER A 618 -28.64 0.27 16.33
C SER A 618 -30.10 0.44 16.71
N PHE A 619 -30.97 -0.09 15.87
CA PHE A 619 -32.40 -0.20 16.17
C PHE A 619 -32.80 -1.67 16.32
N PRO A 620 -33.71 -2.02 17.25
CA PRO A 620 -34.19 -3.38 17.43
C PRO A 620 -34.72 -3.99 16.13
N GLY A 621 -34.15 -5.14 15.73
CA GLY A 621 -34.54 -5.85 14.51
C GLY A 621 -34.03 -5.25 13.20
N ARG A 622 -33.20 -4.18 13.22
CA ARG A 622 -32.71 -3.48 12.02
C ARG A 622 -31.17 -3.47 11.90
N GLY A 623 -30.45 -3.95 12.91
CA GLY A 623 -29.00 -3.96 12.91
C GLY A 623 -28.36 -2.59 13.16
N MET A 624 -27.09 -2.43 12.77
CA MET A 624 -26.33 -1.19 12.91
C MET A 624 -26.59 -0.28 11.71
N VAL A 625 -26.89 1.00 11.96
CA VAL A 625 -27.38 1.93 10.93
C VAL A 625 -26.72 3.29 11.05
N ILE A 626 -26.31 3.86 9.93
CA ILE A 626 -25.94 5.27 9.80
C ILE A 626 -27.21 6.11 9.94
N PHE A 627 -27.26 7.02 10.91
CA PHE A 627 -28.46 7.82 11.20
C PHE A 627 -28.20 9.32 11.11
N GLY A 628 -27.53 9.73 10.02
CA GLY A 628 -27.22 11.11 9.69
C GLY A 628 -26.57 11.25 8.33
N GLN A 629 -26.66 12.45 7.74
CA GLN A 629 -26.09 12.75 6.42
C GLN A 629 -25.58 14.20 6.30
N LYS A 630 -25.02 14.74 7.38
CA LYS A 630 -24.46 16.08 7.39
C LYS A 630 -23.01 16.09 6.94
N THR A 631 -22.63 17.14 6.22
CA THR A 631 -21.23 17.52 6.04
C THR A 631 -20.73 18.28 7.27
N LEU A 632 -19.42 18.50 7.40
CA LEU A 632 -18.83 19.28 8.49
C LEU A 632 -19.03 20.80 8.32
N GLN A 633 -19.76 21.26 7.30
CA GLN A 633 -20.01 22.68 7.11
C GLN A 633 -20.82 23.26 8.28
N ALA A 634 -20.22 24.22 8.98
CA ALA A 634 -20.81 24.85 10.16
C ALA A 634 -22.01 25.72 9.79
N GLU A 635 -21.93 26.46 8.69
CA GLU A 635 -22.99 27.33 8.21
C GLU A 635 -24.13 26.52 7.58
N ASN A 636 -25.37 26.90 7.89
CA ASN A 636 -26.53 26.24 7.33
C ASN A 636 -26.75 26.64 5.86
N SER A 637 -26.45 25.74 4.96
CA SER A 637 -26.62 25.91 3.51
C SER A 637 -27.13 24.63 2.87
N ALA A 638 -27.41 24.66 1.57
CA ALA A 638 -27.72 23.45 0.81
C ALA A 638 -26.62 22.41 0.92
N PHE A 639 -25.35 22.85 0.97
CA PHE A 639 -24.17 22.00 1.05
C PHE A 639 -23.92 21.39 2.45
N SER A 640 -24.72 21.73 3.45
CA SER A 640 -24.66 21.08 4.76
C SER A 640 -25.13 19.60 4.73
N ARG A 641 -25.47 19.08 3.54
CA ARG A 641 -25.92 17.69 3.33
C ARG A 641 -25.04 16.96 2.33
N ILE A 642 -24.62 15.73 2.68
CA ILE A 642 -23.75 14.90 1.87
C ILE A 642 -24.36 14.65 0.48
N ASN A 643 -25.63 14.31 0.41
CA ASN A 643 -26.31 14.02 -0.86
C ASN A 643 -26.36 15.24 -1.79
N VAL A 644 -26.52 16.45 -1.28
CA VAL A 644 -26.50 17.67 -2.09
C VAL A 644 -25.08 17.97 -2.58
N ARG A 645 -24.06 17.83 -1.74
CA ARG A 645 -22.67 17.99 -2.15
C ARG A 645 -22.31 17.02 -3.26
N LEU A 646 -22.67 15.77 -3.14
CA LEU A 646 -22.42 14.74 -4.14
C LEU A 646 -23.19 14.99 -5.45
N LEU A 647 -24.41 15.50 -5.39
CA LEU A 647 -25.14 15.96 -6.58
C LEU A 647 -24.33 17.02 -7.34
N PHE A 648 -23.82 18.02 -6.63
CA PHE A 648 -23.02 19.08 -7.27
C PHE A 648 -21.69 18.57 -7.80
N ASN A 649 -21.02 17.65 -7.10
CA ASN A 649 -19.80 17.02 -7.59
C ASN A 649 -20.07 16.22 -8.88
N TYR A 650 -21.17 15.47 -8.91
CA TYR A 650 -21.61 14.71 -10.10
C TYR A 650 -21.90 15.64 -11.27
N ILE A 651 -22.67 16.69 -11.05
CA ILE A 651 -23.01 17.68 -12.12
C ILE A 651 -21.73 18.38 -12.59
N LYS A 652 -20.86 18.84 -11.68
CA LYS A 652 -19.59 19.49 -12.01
C LYS A 652 -18.73 18.60 -12.91
N ARG A 653 -18.55 17.33 -12.55
CA ARG A 653 -17.74 16.36 -13.30
C ARG A 653 -18.29 16.15 -14.72
N ASN A 654 -19.58 15.89 -14.85
CA ASN A 654 -20.21 15.65 -16.15
C ASN A 654 -20.21 16.90 -17.05
N LEU A 655 -20.53 18.07 -16.49
CA LEU A 655 -20.49 19.32 -17.25
C LEU A 655 -19.06 19.72 -17.64
N SER A 656 -18.07 19.51 -16.78
CA SER A 656 -16.66 19.75 -17.12
C SER A 656 -16.20 18.86 -18.28
N GLN A 657 -16.58 17.62 -18.27
CA GLN A 657 -16.27 16.67 -19.37
C GLN A 657 -16.97 17.10 -20.69
N LEU A 658 -18.23 17.48 -20.61
CA LEU A 658 -19.00 17.97 -21.76
C LEU A 658 -18.38 19.24 -22.34
N LEU A 659 -18.02 20.20 -21.48
CA LEU A 659 -17.46 21.50 -21.89
C LEU A 659 -16.06 21.40 -22.47
N ARG A 660 -15.27 20.37 -22.12
CA ARG A 660 -13.95 20.12 -22.72
C ARG A 660 -13.99 19.99 -24.24
N ALA A 661 -15.07 19.48 -24.80
CA ALA A 661 -15.25 19.33 -26.25
C ALA A 661 -15.38 20.69 -26.97
N TYR A 662 -15.71 21.76 -26.24
CA TYR A 662 -15.90 23.11 -26.80
C TYR A 662 -14.70 24.02 -26.56
N VAL A 663 -13.64 23.55 -25.93
CA VAL A 663 -12.40 24.30 -25.78
C VAL A 663 -11.77 24.48 -27.16
N PHE A 664 -11.42 25.71 -27.51
CA PHE A 664 -10.94 26.17 -28.83
C PHE A 664 -12.02 26.28 -29.93
N GLU A 665 -13.30 26.07 -29.62
CA GLU A 665 -14.40 26.39 -30.57
C GLU A 665 -14.65 27.91 -30.59
N LEU A 666 -15.29 28.39 -31.65
CA LEU A 666 -15.63 29.82 -31.78
C LEU A 666 -16.69 30.23 -30.76
N ASN A 667 -16.47 31.37 -30.09
CA ASN A 667 -17.45 31.93 -29.16
C ASN A 667 -18.53 32.76 -29.92
N ASP A 668 -19.38 32.08 -30.64
CA ASP A 668 -20.52 32.64 -31.35
C ASP A 668 -21.87 32.18 -30.76
N GLU A 669 -22.95 32.77 -31.25
CA GLU A 669 -24.30 32.41 -30.81
C GLU A 669 -24.64 30.94 -31.04
N PHE A 670 -24.18 30.35 -32.15
CA PHE A 670 -24.43 28.95 -32.49
C PHE A 670 -23.76 28.01 -31.44
N THR A 671 -22.50 28.23 -31.11
CA THR A 671 -21.76 27.48 -30.11
C THR A 671 -22.40 27.61 -28.74
N ARG A 672 -22.76 28.84 -28.32
CA ARG A 672 -23.41 29.09 -27.02
C ARG A 672 -24.77 28.36 -26.92
N ASN A 673 -25.58 28.41 -27.98
CA ASN A 673 -26.87 27.70 -28.01
C ASN A 673 -26.69 26.17 -28.01
N SER A 674 -25.67 25.66 -28.69
CA SER A 674 -25.32 24.22 -28.69
C SER A 674 -24.93 23.74 -27.30
N ILE A 675 -24.05 24.47 -26.61
CA ILE A 675 -23.62 24.20 -25.23
C ILE A 675 -24.85 24.20 -24.29
N LYS A 676 -25.67 25.24 -24.38
CA LYS A 676 -26.87 25.35 -23.54
C LYS A 676 -27.81 24.19 -23.74
N ALA A 677 -28.09 23.80 -25.01
CA ALA A 677 -28.98 22.68 -25.32
C ALA A 677 -28.49 21.34 -24.73
N GLN A 678 -27.18 21.10 -24.78
CA GLN A 678 -26.59 19.88 -24.17
C GLN A 678 -26.65 19.89 -22.65
N ILE A 679 -26.37 21.03 -22.02
CA ILE A 679 -26.47 21.19 -20.56
C ILE A 679 -27.92 21.00 -20.13
N ASP A 680 -28.88 21.62 -20.82
CA ASP A 680 -30.30 21.51 -20.51
C ASP A 680 -30.79 20.07 -20.64
N SER A 681 -30.37 19.34 -21.69
CA SER A 681 -30.67 17.91 -21.88
C SER A 681 -30.14 17.05 -20.70
N PHE A 682 -28.90 17.28 -20.27
CA PHE A 682 -28.31 16.60 -19.13
C PHE A 682 -29.04 16.90 -17.83
N LEU A 683 -29.32 18.18 -17.56
CA LEU A 683 -30.00 18.62 -16.32
C LEU A 683 -31.47 18.17 -16.29
N GLN A 684 -32.15 18.10 -17.44
CA GLN A 684 -33.48 17.54 -17.54
C GLN A 684 -33.51 16.06 -17.13
N ARG A 685 -32.49 15.30 -17.48
CA ARG A 685 -32.33 13.91 -17.04
C ARG A 685 -32.13 13.84 -15.52
N VAL A 686 -31.26 14.69 -14.93
CA VAL A 686 -31.05 14.78 -13.48
C VAL A 686 -32.36 15.15 -12.76
N GLN A 687 -33.17 16.05 -13.32
CA GLN A 687 -34.47 16.44 -12.81
C GLN A 687 -35.46 15.25 -12.85
N THR A 688 -35.55 14.55 -13.99
CA THR A 688 -36.40 13.37 -14.16
C THR A 688 -36.07 12.27 -13.13
N LEU A 689 -34.77 12.13 -12.81
CA LEU A 689 -34.25 11.20 -11.80
C LEU A 689 -34.31 11.77 -10.36
N ARG A 690 -35.03 12.86 -10.16
CA ARG A 690 -35.31 13.48 -8.85
C ARG A 690 -34.08 14.10 -8.15
N GLY A 691 -33.04 14.48 -8.91
CA GLY A 691 -31.86 15.15 -8.36
C GLY A 691 -32.09 16.62 -8.04
N VAL A 692 -32.83 17.33 -8.90
CA VAL A 692 -33.18 18.73 -8.72
C VAL A 692 -34.67 18.97 -8.91
N TYR A 693 -35.23 19.94 -8.22
CA TYR A 693 -36.61 20.40 -8.46
C TYR A 693 -36.68 21.23 -9.73
N GLU A 694 -35.76 22.17 -9.89
CA GLU A 694 -35.69 23.13 -10.97
C GLU A 694 -34.25 23.40 -11.31
N PHE A 695 -33.99 23.76 -12.56
CA PHE A 695 -32.71 24.27 -13.01
C PHE A 695 -32.89 25.38 -14.04
N LEU A 696 -31.87 26.21 -14.20
CA LEU A 696 -31.78 27.23 -15.23
C LEU A 696 -30.33 27.29 -15.71
N SER A 697 -30.10 27.13 -17.00
CA SER A 697 -28.80 27.38 -17.64
C SER A 697 -28.84 28.69 -18.43
N VAL A 698 -27.79 29.48 -18.30
CA VAL A 698 -27.61 30.75 -19.01
C VAL A 698 -26.28 30.70 -19.74
N CYS A 699 -26.32 30.79 -21.05
CA CYS A 699 -25.16 30.87 -21.93
C CYS A 699 -25.54 31.72 -23.14
N ASP A 700 -25.73 33.01 -22.91
CA ASP A 700 -26.16 33.98 -23.89
C ASP A 700 -25.39 35.29 -23.76
N GLU A 701 -25.85 36.37 -24.37
CA GLU A 701 -25.20 37.67 -24.35
C GLU A 701 -25.20 38.36 -22.96
N THR A 702 -26.07 37.92 -22.05
CA THR A 702 -26.15 38.47 -20.69
C THR A 702 -24.96 38.12 -19.83
N ASN A 703 -24.39 36.92 -20.01
CA ASN A 703 -23.20 36.46 -19.29
C ASN A 703 -21.94 36.34 -20.19
N ASN A 704 -22.10 36.48 -21.53
CA ASN A 704 -21.00 36.54 -22.48
C ASN A 704 -21.01 37.91 -23.18
N THR A 705 -20.64 38.95 -22.44
CA THR A 705 -20.50 40.31 -22.95
C THR A 705 -19.32 40.41 -23.92
N ALA A 706 -19.27 41.50 -24.72
CA ALA A 706 -18.15 41.74 -25.64
C ALA A 706 -16.79 41.68 -24.93
N GLN A 707 -16.70 42.19 -23.69
CA GLN A 707 -15.46 42.11 -22.90
C GLN A 707 -15.06 40.66 -22.54
N VAL A 708 -16.01 39.79 -22.25
CA VAL A 708 -15.75 38.34 -21.96
C VAL A 708 -15.26 37.65 -23.23
N ILE A 709 -15.88 37.97 -24.38
CA ILE A 709 -15.49 37.42 -25.68
C ILE A 709 -14.09 37.91 -26.08
N ASP A 710 -13.81 39.21 -25.91
CA ASP A 710 -12.49 39.80 -26.19
C ASP A 710 -11.36 39.22 -25.33
N ASN A 711 -11.69 38.71 -24.15
CA ASN A 711 -10.76 37.99 -23.25
C ASN A 711 -10.63 36.49 -23.60
N ASN A 712 -11.18 36.03 -24.73
CA ASN A 712 -11.24 34.63 -25.14
C ASN A 712 -11.92 33.72 -24.11
N GLN A 713 -12.92 34.23 -23.39
CA GLN A 713 -13.66 33.47 -22.38
C GLN A 713 -15.08 33.20 -22.82
N LEU A 714 -15.59 32.01 -22.47
CA LEU A 714 -16.99 31.63 -22.60
C LEU A 714 -17.50 31.29 -21.19
N VAL A 715 -18.56 31.95 -20.74
CA VAL A 715 -19.14 31.78 -19.42
C VAL A 715 -20.49 31.07 -19.53
N VAL A 716 -20.64 29.98 -18.79
CA VAL A 716 -21.91 29.30 -18.61
C VAL A 716 -22.32 29.37 -17.15
N SER A 717 -23.51 29.84 -16.86
CA SER A 717 -24.07 29.91 -15.51
C SER A 717 -25.18 28.89 -15.36
N VAL A 718 -25.08 28.01 -14.36
CA VAL A 718 -26.07 26.98 -14.06
C VAL A 718 -26.62 27.19 -12.65
N PHE A 719 -27.93 27.43 -12.57
CA PHE A 719 -28.64 27.59 -11.30
C PHE A 719 -29.42 26.31 -11.00
N LEU A 720 -29.23 25.77 -9.81
CA LEU A 720 -29.81 24.49 -9.40
C LEU A 720 -30.59 24.62 -8.10
N LYS A 721 -31.78 24.02 -8.06
CA LYS A 721 -32.58 23.88 -6.85
C LYS A 721 -32.60 22.39 -6.45
N PRO A 722 -31.67 21.95 -5.55
CA PRO A 722 -31.52 20.53 -5.24
C PRO A 722 -32.72 19.98 -4.48
N THR A 723 -33.01 18.70 -4.72
CA THR A 723 -34.04 17.95 -3.99
C THR A 723 -33.58 17.75 -2.55
N ARG A 724 -34.47 17.96 -1.59
CA ARG A 724 -34.20 17.75 -0.16
C ARG A 724 -34.75 16.42 0.32
N VAL A 725 -34.03 15.79 1.23
CA VAL A 725 -34.45 14.55 1.91
C VAL A 725 -35.24 14.91 3.17
N ALA A 726 -36.31 14.16 3.44
CA ALA A 726 -37.06 14.32 4.68
C ALA A 726 -36.29 13.68 5.84
N GLU A 727 -35.79 14.50 6.76
CA GLU A 727 -35.09 14.08 7.98
C GLU A 727 -36.00 14.08 9.20
N TYR A 728 -37.04 14.89 9.17
CA TYR A 728 -38.04 15.02 10.27
C TYR A 728 -39.44 14.78 9.72
N ILE A 729 -40.12 13.83 10.33
CA ILE A 729 -41.51 13.47 9.98
C ILE A 729 -42.36 13.69 11.20
N THR A 730 -43.35 14.59 11.12
CA THR A 730 -44.33 14.81 12.16
C THR A 730 -45.63 14.09 11.82
N LEU A 731 -46.03 13.19 12.67
CA LEU A 731 -47.33 12.51 12.57
C LEU A 731 -48.33 13.15 13.55
N ASN A 732 -49.33 13.80 13.00
CA ASN A 732 -50.42 14.34 13.79
C ASN A 732 -51.58 13.35 13.81
N LEU A 733 -51.93 12.85 14.97
CA LEU A 733 -53.08 11.98 15.15
C LEU A 733 -54.20 12.79 15.84
N PHE A 734 -55.32 12.87 15.18
CA PHE A 734 -56.51 13.56 15.75
C PHE A 734 -57.53 12.52 16.17
N ALA A 735 -57.87 12.51 17.44
CA ALA A 735 -58.98 11.74 17.95
C ALA A 735 -60.24 12.63 17.91
N THR A 736 -61.26 12.19 17.20
CA THR A 736 -62.54 12.91 17.09
C THR A 736 -63.61 12.22 17.89
N GLY A 737 -64.58 13.00 18.41
CA GLY A 737 -65.80 12.45 18.98
C GLY A 737 -66.66 11.72 17.95
N SER A 738 -67.54 10.85 18.40
CA SER A 738 -68.42 10.06 17.54
C SER A 738 -69.46 10.87 16.75
N ASP A 739 -69.57 12.15 17.05
CA ASP A 739 -70.49 13.13 16.45
C ASP A 739 -69.91 14.00 15.35
N VAL A 740 -68.59 13.88 15.07
CA VAL A 740 -67.90 14.65 14.00
C VAL A 740 -67.48 13.75 12.86
N THR A 741 -67.94 14.05 11.66
CA THR A 741 -67.54 13.30 10.45
C THR A 741 -66.15 13.70 9.99
N ILE A 742 -65.32 12.73 9.59
CA ILE A 742 -63.95 12.98 9.11
C ILE A 742 -63.91 13.93 7.91
N SER A 743 -64.98 13.98 7.10
CA SER A 743 -65.13 14.92 5.97
C SER A 743 -65.25 16.39 6.39
N GLU A 744 -65.68 16.69 7.59
CA GLU A 744 -65.75 18.07 8.12
C GLU A 744 -64.37 18.59 8.59
N LEU A 745 -63.45 17.68 8.97
CA LEU A 745 -62.08 18.01 9.38
C LEU A 745 -61.15 18.23 8.20
N THR A 746 -61.41 17.64 7.05
CA THR A 746 -60.59 17.76 5.85
C THR A 746 -60.92 19.01 4.99
N GLY A 747 -62.06 19.67 5.27
CA GLY A 747 -62.47 20.90 4.59
C GLY A 747 -61.89 22.21 5.15
N GLN A 748 -61.02 22.14 6.17
CA GLN A 748 -60.36 23.30 6.78
C GLN A 748 -58.82 23.31 6.61
N ALA A 749 -58.26 22.62 5.66
CA ALA A 749 -56.83 22.67 5.34
C ALA A 749 -56.60 23.52 4.08
#